data_95041adc5baf56641c15b05090c6a29c
#
_entry.id   95041adc5baf56641c15b05090c6a29c
#
_cell.length_a   1.000
_cell.length_b   1.000
_cell.length_c   1.000
_cell.angle_alpha   90.00
_cell.angle_beta   90.00
_cell.angle_gamma   90.00
#
_symmetry.space_group_name_H-M   'P 1'
#
loop_
_entity.id
_entity.type
_entity.pdbx_description
1 polymer ?
#
loop_
_entity_poly.entity_id
_entity_poly.type
_entity_poly.pdbx_seq_one_letter_code
_entity_poly.pdbx_strand_id
1 'polypeptide(L)'
;MQNLNSSSASGLFRFTCVSALLLGCAIITPCRAAKPSPSSSPKDTGKKTDVTAATANPLLTESKLPFNFPPFDKIKDEHFQPALEQGMAEEIKEVEPIANQTEKPTFENTIVAMEKSGLLYARARRVFSNLNACNTNENLQKLDKEMAPKFSAHSDAIHLNSALFARIEALYNARESSNLDPESKWLLERYYKDFVRAGAKLNDEQKTRLKAINAELAKLTTDFEQDVLKERNASSIVVDKKEDLAGMAENQIAAAAAAAKDEGKEGKWVIRLLNTTGQPALDSLQNRALREKIMATSLARNSHGGEFDNKEVVSRTAKLRAERATLLGYANHAAYQLEDQTAKDVGTVNKLLSDLAPAAVANAKKEGADIQQIIDKENGGFQLAACDWDFYSEKVRKARYAFDESQLKPYYELNHVIVDGVFYAANKLYGISFKERKDLPTYLPEVRIWEVTDKDGKPLALFIGDYYARPSKRGGAWMNQYVGQNALLGTKPVVANHLNIPKPPAGEPTLLTFDEVRTAFHEFGHALHGMFSNVKYPRFSGTSVPRDFVEYPSQVNEMWATWPEILKNYAKHYKTGAPMPQELLDKVLAAEQFNQGFKTTEYLAASLLDQAWHQMTPDQVPTDTLAFEAEALKKAGVDYPPVPPRYRSTYFSHAFAGGYSAGYYSYLWSEVLDADSVEWMKQHGGLKRANGDHFRETLLSRGGSDDAMKLFRNFTGADPDVTPLLKRRGLTKTAPAEAPAPSVPPK
;
A
#
# COMPACT_ATOMS: atom_id res chain seq x y z
N MET A 1 2.65 -58.33 25.54
CA MET A 1 3.70 -59.38 25.59
C MET A 1 5.01 -58.76 25.16
N GLN A 2 5.88 -58.70 26.16
CA GLN A 2 7.35 -58.71 26.14
C GLN A 2 8.01 -57.60 25.35
N ASN A 3 8.58 -56.54 26.02
CA ASN A 3 9.78 -56.49 26.90
C ASN A 3 11.09 -56.82 26.17
N LEU A 4 11.98 -55.84 26.13
CA LEU A 4 13.32 -55.77 26.77
C LEU A 4 14.10 -54.68 26.09
N ASN A 5 14.42 -53.56 26.75
CA ASN A 5 15.55 -53.28 27.64
C ASN A 5 16.95 -53.32 27.02
N SER A 6 17.58 -52.24 27.10
CA SER A 6 18.82 -51.76 27.77
C SER A 6 19.89 -51.40 26.75
N SER A 7 20.84 -50.49 26.89
CA SER A 7 21.35 -49.72 28.03
C SER A 7 22.38 -48.70 27.51
N SER A 8 22.40 -47.60 28.14
CA SER A 8 23.52 -46.73 28.55
C SER A 8 24.90 -46.89 27.88
N ALA A 9 25.48 -45.75 27.48
CA ALA A 9 26.83 -45.37 27.93
C ALA A 9 27.07 -43.86 27.74
N SER A 10 27.36 -43.23 28.84
CA SER A 10 27.89 -41.91 29.05
C SER A 10 29.31 -41.73 28.49
N GLY A 11 29.60 -40.55 27.97
CA GLY A 11 30.95 -40.12 27.63
C GLY A 11 31.13 -38.61 27.85
N LEU A 12 31.53 -38.27 29.10
CA LEU A 12 32.07 -36.94 29.43
C LEU A 12 33.39 -36.73 28.69
N PHE A 13 33.56 -35.60 28.04
CA PHE A 13 34.88 -35.02 27.81
C PHE A 13 34.88 -33.57 28.27
N ARG A 14 35.58 -33.37 29.40
CA ARG A 14 36.07 -32.06 29.86
C ARG A 14 37.35 -31.75 29.08
N PHE A 15 37.48 -30.54 28.58
CA PHE A 15 38.77 -29.95 28.32
C PHE A 15 38.87 -28.56 28.94
N THR A 16 40.01 -28.38 29.55
CA THR A 16 40.42 -27.40 30.53
C THR A 16 40.84 -26.07 29.90
N CYS A 17 40.65 -25.01 30.66
CA CYS A 17 41.22 -23.66 30.45
C CYS A 17 42.76 -23.69 30.36
N VAL A 18 43.32 -22.82 29.51
CA VAL A 18 44.67 -22.27 29.69
C VAL A 18 44.58 -20.75 29.49
N SER A 19 44.80 -20.06 30.60
CA SER A 19 45.03 -18.62 30.65
C SER A 19 46.50 -18.34 30.32
N ALA A 20 46.76 -17.34 29.51
CA ALA A 20 48.07 -16.75 29.36
C ALA A 20 47.97 -15.22 29.67
N LEU A 21 48.45 -14.86 30.85
CA LEU A 21 48.80 -13.48 31.22
C LEU A 21 50.09 -13.06 30.50
N LEU A 22 50.12 -11.87 29.96
CA LEU A 22 51.36 -11.11 29.74
C LEU A 22 51.24 -9.71 30.33
N LEU A 23 52.03 -9.45 31.39
CA LEU A 23 52.30 -8.17 31.98
C LEU A 23 53.14 -7.30 31.05
N GLY A 24 52.82 -6.05 30.95
CA GLY A 24 53.68 -5.00 30.39
C GLY A 24 53.60 -3.73 31.27
N CYS A 25 54.74 -3.40 31.88
CA CYS A 25 54.95 -2.39 32.91
C CYS A 25 54.54 -0.97 32.55
N ALA A 26 53.90 -0.31 33.52
CA ALA A 26 53.73 1.13 33.63
C ALA A 26 54.97 1.84 34.16
N ILE A 27 55.38 2.95 33.61
CA ILE A 27 56.31 3.91 34.19
C ILE A 27 55.51 5.12 34.63
N ILE A 28 55.48 5.35 35.95
CA ILE A 28 54.93 6.51 36.63
C ILE A 28 56.04 7.48 36.89
N THR A 29 55.91 8.74 36.51
CA THR A 29 56.71 9.84 37.07
C THR A 29 55.79 10.94 37.59
N PRO A 30 55.99 11.43 38.80
CA PRO A 30 55.09 12.40 39.45
C PRO A 30 55.49 13.85 39.14
N CYS A 31 54.50 14.70 38.86
CA CYS A 31 54.74 16.15 38.86
C CYS A 31 53.98 16.83 39.98
N ARG A 32 54.74 17.72 40.66
CA ARG A 32 54.62 18.37 41.92
C ARG A 32 53.59 19.50 41.93
N ALA A 33 52.83 19.61 42.99
CA ALA A 33 51.89 20.71 43.26
C ALA A 33 52.63 22.02 43.56
N ALA A 34 52.08 23.13 43.09
CA ALA A 34 52.41 24.48 43.55
C ALA A 34 51.13 25.24 43.91
N LYS A 35 51.13 25.89 45.06
CA LYS A 35 50.09 26.68 45.71
C LYS A 35 49.95 28.10 45.11
N PRO A 36 48.80 28.80 45.36
CA PRO A 36 48.34 29.98 44.62
C PRO A 36 48.76 31.31 45.27
N SER A 37 48.74 32.38 44.51
CA SER A 37 48.63 33.79 45.01
C SER A 37 48.13 34.72 43.86
N PRO A 38 47.71 35.98 44.15
CA PRO A 38 46.30 36.36 44.07
C PRO A 38 45.97 37.42 42.97
N SER A 39 44.64 37.47 42.67
CA SER A 39 43.90 38.63 42.17
C SER A 39 44.49 39.68 41.23
N SER A 40 44.00 39.74 40.02
CA SER A 40 43.68 41.00 39.37
C SER A 40 42.55 40.76 38.39
N SER A 41 41.43 41.46 38.53
CA SER A 41 40.31 41.51 37.61
C SER A 41 40.78 42.04 36.27
N PRO A 42 40.37 41.46 35.15
CA PRO A 42 40.31 42.15 33.87
C PRO A 42 38.88 42.42 33.44
N LYS A 43 38.77 43.58 32.90
CA LYS A 43 37.62 44.22 32.29
C LYS A 43 36.88 43.28 31.33
N ASP A 44 35.56 43.35 31.46
CA ASP A 44 34.55 42.90 30.52
C ASP A 44 34.86 43.44 29.10
N THR A 45 35.35 42.56 28.24
CA THR A 45 35.29 42.72 26.79
C THR A 45 34.36 41.64 26.28
N GLY A 46 33.11 42.03 26.09
CA GLY A 46 32.05 41.21 25.49
C GLY A 46 32.49 40.62 24.15
N LYS A 47 33.03 39.41 24.15
CA LYS A 47 33.03 38.55 22.99
C LYS A 47 31.63 37.96 22.91
N LYS A 48 30.81 38.60 22.06
CA LYS A 48 29.65 37.91 21.44
C LYS A 48 30.18 36.61 20.85
N THR A 49 29.97 35.50 21.52
CA THR A 49 29.98 34.20 20.88
C THR A 49 28.87 34.28 19.81
N ASP A 50 29.25 34.34 18.56
CA ASP A 50 28.39 34.03 17.46
C ASP A 50 27.83 32.62 17.72
N VAL A 51 26.61 32.58 18.28
CA VAL A 51 25.73 31.43 18.17
C VAL A 51 25.45 31.34 16.70
N THR A 52 26.24 30.55 15.97
CA THR A 52 25.88 30.08 14.65
C THR A 52 24.44 29.63 14.77
N ALA A 53 23.55 30.30 14.05
CA ALA A 53 22.15 30.01 14.00
C ALA A 53 21.99 28.50 13.73
N ALA A 54 21.68 27.74 14.76
CA ALA A 54 21.18 26.39 14.61
C ALA A 54 19.98 26.56 13.68
N THR A 55 20.05 26.02 12.47
CA THR A 55 18.99 26.11 11.47
C THR A 55 17.73 25.57 12.14
N ALA A 56 16.74 26.45 12.39
CA ALA A 56 15.53 26.09 13.09
C ALA A 56 14.87 24.91 12.37
N ASN A 57 14.50 23.86 13.11
CA ASN A 57 13.88 22.66 12.56
C ASN A 57 12.61 23.04 11.76
N PRO A 58 12.58 22.83 10.44
CA PRO A 58 11.49 23.30 9.58
C PRO A 58 10.16 22.57 9.83
N LEU A 59 10.17 21.42 10.51
CA LEU A 59 8.98 20.67 10.86
C LEU A 59 8.22 21.26 12.05
N LEU A 60 8.86 22.06 12.90
CA LEU A 60 8.25 22.66 14.08
C LEU A 60 7.28 23.81 13.76
N THR A 61 7.42 24.41 12.60
CA THR A 61 6.58 25.51 12.15
C THR A 61 5.81 25.16 10.89
N GLU A 62 4.66 25.78 10.71
CA GLU A 62 3.87 25.64 9.50
C GLU A 62 4.67 26.20 8.31
N SER A 63 4.65 25.47 7.20
CA SER A 63 5.33 25.89 5.97
C SER A 63 4.65 27.13 5.36
N LYS A 64 5.46 28.09 4.93
CA LYS A 64 5.00 29.28 4.19
C LYS A 64 4.94 29.07 2.68
N LEU A 65 5.32 27.89 2.18
CA LEU A 65 5.17 27.55 0.78
C LEU A 65 3.69 27.39 0.41
N PRO A 66 3.31 27.57 -0.86
CA PRO A 66 1.94 27.39 -1.30
C PRO A 66 1.34 26.07 -0.79
N PHE A 67 0.08 26.10 -0.35
CA PHE A 67 -0.65 24.94 0.19
C PHE A 67 -0.02 24.31 1.44
N ASN A 68 0.82 25.05 2.20
CA ASN A 68 1.60 24.51 3.32
C ASN A 68 2.53 23.35 2.90
N PHE A 69 2.99 23.38 1.65
CA PHE A 69 3.87 22.38 1.05
C PHE A 69 5.12 22.16 1.88
N PRO A 70 5.54 20.89 2.15
CA PRO A 70 6.74 20.63 2.93
C PRO A 70 8.00 21.20 2.27
N PRO A 71 8.87 21.93 3.01
CA PRO A 71 10.13 22.46 2.49
C PRO A 71 11.19 21.35 2.43
N PHE A 72 11.06 20.41 1.48
CA PHE A 72 11.89 19.20 1.39
C PHE A 72 13.39 19.50 1.30
N ASP A 73 13.77 20.63 0.72
CA ASP A 73 15.17 21.11 0.64
C ASP A 73 15.80 21.46 2.00
N LYS A 74 14.97 21.68 3.02
CA LYS A 74 15.40 22.05 4.38
C LYS A 74 15.21 20.93 5.40
N ILE A 75 14.42 19.90 5.06
CA ILE A 75 14.15 18.78 5.97
C ILE A 75 15.33 17.80 5.93
N LYS A 76 15.80 17.39 7.11
CA LYS A 76 16.85 16.42 7.31
C LYS A 76 16.39 15.35 8.29
N ASP A 77 17.05 14.17 8.29
CA ASP A 77 16.72 13.05 9.17
C ASP A 77 16.71 13.45 10.67
N GLU A 78 17.68 14.27 11.08
CA GLU A 78 17.81 14.75 12.46
C GLU A 78 16.64 15.63 12.94
N HIS A 79 15.83 16.15 12.03
CA HIS A 79 14.67 16.97 12.36
C HIS A 79 13.46 16.18 12.81
N PHE A 80 13.35 14.89 12.41
CA PHE A 80 12.14 14.11 12.65
C PHE A 80 11.91 13.76 14.11
N GLN A 81 12.90 13.18 14.79
CA GLN A 81 12.71 12.77 16.18
C GLN A 81 12.28 13.92 17.10
N PRO A 82 12.97 15.08 17.11
CA PRO A 82 12.54 16.20 17.95
C PRO A 82 11.13 16.70 17.61
N ALA A 83 10.78 16.77 16.31
CA ALA A 83 9.48 17.27 15.90
C ALA A 83 8.35 16.29 16.26
N LEU A 84 8.59 14.99 16.14
CA LEU A 84 7.62 13.96 16.51
C LEU A 84 7.40 13.91 18.02
N GLU A 85 8.47 13.92 18.82
CA GLU A 85 8.38 13.89 20.28
C GLU A 85 7.76 15.18 20.85
N GLN A 86 8.15 16.34 20.32
CA GLN A 86 7.53 17.60 20.71
C GLN A 86 6.05 17.64 20.29
N GLY A 87 5.73 17.21 19.08
CA GLY A 87 4.34 17.20 18.58
C GLY A 87 3.43 16.31 19.43
N MET A 88 3.89 15.12 19.83
CA MET A 88 3.14 14.24 20.73
C MET A 88 2.94 14.87 22.11
N ALA A 89 4.00 15.51 22.65
CA ALA A 89 3.92 16.16 23.95
C ALA A 89 2.99 17.39 23.96
N GLU A 90 2.98 18.15 22.87
CA GLU A 90 2.07 19.28 22.68
C GLU A 90 0.62 18.81 22.55
N GLU A 91 0.34 17.79 21.74
CA GLU A 91 -1.00 17.24 21.58
C GLU A 91 -1.60 16.74 22.91
N ILE A 92 -0.82 16.06 23.75
CA ILE A 92 -1.29 15.68 25.10
C ILE A 92 -1.64 16.92 25.94
N LYS A 93 -0.81 17.99 25.90
CA LYS A 93 -1.11 19.26 26.62
C LYS A 93 -2.35 19.98 26.07
N GLU A 94 -2.70 19.78 24.80
CA GLU A 94 -3.92 20.33 24.18
C GLU A 94 -5.14 19.49 24.55
N VAL A 95 -5.00 18.16 24.64
CA VAL A 95 -6.08 17.22 24.97
C VAL A 95 -6.44 17.21 26.46
N GLU A 96 -5.45 17.36 27.35
CA GLU A 96 -5.69 17.40 28.82
C GLU A 96 -6.72 18.45 29.27
N PRO A 97 -6.66 19.72 28.84
CA PRO A 97 -7.70 20.71 29.17
C PRO A 97 -9.08 20.33 28.59
N ILE A 98 -9.13 19.73 27.39
CA ILE A 98 -10.39 19.27 26.80
C ILE A 98 -11.02 18.18 27.68
N ALA A 99 -10.23 17.23 28.15
CA ALA A 99 -10.69 16.12 28.96
C ALA A 99 -11.13 16.56 30.38
N ASN A 100 -10.39 17.49 31.00
CA ASN A 100 -10.52 17.80 32.41
C ASN A 100 -11.30 19.09 32.71
N GLN A 101 -11.78 19.82 31.73
CA GLN A 101 -12.57 21.03 31.96
C GLN A 101 -13.89 20.73 32.72
N THR A 102 -14.28 21.65 33.60
CA THR A 102 -15.50 21.53 34.41
C THR A 102 -16.77 21.98 33.67
N GLU A 103 -16.62 22.65 32.54
CA GLU A 103 -17.74 23.05 31.70
C GLU A 103 -18.46 21.85 31.12
N LYS A 104 -19.79 21.97 31.00
CA LYS A 104 -20.63 20.94 30.37
C LYS A 104 -20.08 20.62 28.95
N PRO A 105 -20.00 19.34 28.56
CA PRO A 105 -19.60 18.98 27.21
C PRO A 105 -20.51 19.65 26.17
N THR A 106 -19.86 20.29 25.19
CA THR A 106 -20.49 20.79 23.96
C THR A 106 -19.73 20.25 22.76
N PHE A 107 -20.34 20.25 21.59
CA PHE A 107 -19.68 19.82 20.36
C PHE A 107 -18.42 20.65 20.11
N GLU A 108 -18.48 22.00 20.31
CA GLU A 108 -17.36 22.90 20.12
C GLU A 108 -16.22 22.68 21.12
N ASN A 109 -16.53 22.59 22.43
CA ASN A 109 -15.49 22.48 23.46
C ASN A 109 -14.94 21.07 23.65
N THR A 110 -15.43 20.09 22.88
CA THR A 110 -14.98 18.70 22.95
C THR A 110 -14.57 18.20 21.56
N ILE A 111 -15.49 18.07 20.60
CA ILE A 111 -15.21 17.44 19.30
C ILE A 111 -14.41 18.39 18.39
N VAL A 112 -14.85 19.64 18.23
CA VAL A 112 -14.12 20.62 17.41
C VAL A 112 -12.76 20.96 18.06
N ALA A 113 -12.68 21.00 19.38
CA ALA A 113 -11.41 21.17 20.09
C ALA A 113 -10.43 20.03 19.79
N MET A 114 -10.90 18.77 19.75
CA MET A 114 -10.09 17.62 19.34
C MET A 114 -9.65 17.71 17.88
N GLU A 115 -10.51 18.12 16.95
CA GLU A 115 -10.14 18.32 15.53
C GLU A 115 -9.05 19.41 15.33
N LYS A 116 -8.91 20.32 16.28
CA LYS A 116 -7.90 21.39 16.29
C LYS A 116 -6.63 21.03 17.06
N SER A 117 -6.59 19.89 17.78
CA SER A 117 -5.42 19.44 18.52
C SER A 117 -4.45 18.65 17.64
N GLY A 118 -3.20 18.51 18.08
CA GLY A 118 -2.18 17.66 17.45
C GLY A 118 -1.68 18.11 16.09
N LEU A 119 -1.85 19.36 15.70
CA LEU A 119 -1.49 19.84 14.35
C LEU A 119 0.01 19.71 14.05
N LEU A 120 0.87 19.97 15.04
CA LEU A 120 2.32 19.76 14.90
C LEU A 120 2.65 18.28 14.68
N TYR A 121 2.09 17.42 15.54
CA TYR A 121 2.30 15.97 15.42
C TYR A 121 1.82 15.43 14.07
N ALA A 122 0.60 15.77 13.67
CA ALA A 122 0.01 15.34 12.40
C ALA A 122 0.88 15.75 11.19
N ARG A 123 1.40 16.99 11.17
CA ARG A 123 2.29 17.49 10.12
C ARG A 123 3.62 16.72 10.09
N ALA A 124 4.32 16.64 11.22
CA ALA A 124 5.60 15.96 11.32
C ALA A 124 5.47 14.46 10.98
N ARG A 125 4.42 13.81 11.50
CA ARG A 125 4.14 12.39 11.28
C ARG A 125 3.85 12.06 9.81
N ARG A 126 3.06 12.90 9.12
CA ARG A 126 2.77 12.72 7.69
C ARG A 126 4.04 12.80 6.85
N VAL A 127 4.87 13.84 7.05
CA VAL A 127 6.11 13.99 6.29
C VAL A 127 7.07 12.83 6.58
N PHE A 128 7.25 12.44 7.84
CA PHE A 128 8.07 11.30 8.25
C PHE A 128 7.62 10.00 7.58
N SER A 129 6.35 9.63 7.75
CA SER A 129 5.81 8.38 7.23
C SER A 129 5.91 8.29 5.71
N ASN A 130 5.62 9.40 5.02
CA ASN A 130 5.66 9.44 3.58
C ASN A 130 7.10 9.30 3.06
N LEU A 131 8.07 10.03 3.63
CA LEU A 131 9.48 9.91 3.24
C LEU A 131 10.05 8.54 3.61
N ASN A 132 9.71 7.99 4.77
CA ASN A 132 10.13 6.65 5.16
C ASN A 132 9.58 5.55 4.22
N ALA A 133 8.41 5.75 3.61
CA ALA A 133 7.87 4.83 2.62
C ALA A 133 8.49 5.01 1.22
N CYS A 134 8.71 6.26 0.78
CA CYS A 134 9.11 6.52 -0.61
C CYS A 134 10.61 6.80 -0.80
N ASN A 135 11.34 7.19 0.24
CA ASN A 135 12.77 7.51 0.16
C ASN A 135 13.49 7.26 1.50
N THR A 136 13.39 6.02 2.00
CA THR A 136 13.97 5.63 3.29
C THR A 136 15.50 5.51 3.25
N ASN A 137 16.09 5.50 4.44
CA ASN A 137 17.49 5.18 4.68
C ASN A 137 17.63 4.52 6.07
N GLU A 138 18.84 4.10 6.44
CA GLU A 138 19.09 3.43 7.72
C GLU A 138 18.69 4.29 8.94
N ASN A 139 18.89 5.62 8.89
CA ASN A 139 18.50 6.50 9.98
C ASN A 139 16.98 6.56 10.14
N LEU A 140 16.23 6.72 9.04
CA LEU A 140 14.77 6.75 9.07
C LEU A 140 14.20 5.41 9.52
N GLN A 141 14.76 4.28 9.06
CA GLN A 141 14.35 2.94 9.47
C GLN A 141 14.59 2.70 10.96
N LYS A 142 15.75 3.11 11.47
CA LYS A 142 16.07 3.05 12.90
C LYS A 142 15.10 3.90 13.70
N LEU A 143 14.90 5.14 13.28
CA LEU A 143 13.97 6.05 13.94
C LEU A 143 12.54 5.50 13.94
N ASP A 144 12.08 4.88 12.85
CA ASP A 144 10.75 4.28 12.77
C ASP A 144 10.57 3.15 13.79
N LYS A 145 11.58 2.27 13.95
CA LYS A 145 11.59 1.22 15.01
C LYS A 145 11.52 1.81 16.41
N GLU A 146 12.26 2.88 16.67
CA GLU A 146 12.30 3.55 17.99
C GLU A 146 10.97 4.27 18.28
N MET A 147 10.34 4.85 17.26
CA MET A 147 9.14 5.66 17.41
C MET A 147 7.84 4.85 17.36
N ALA A 148 7.81 3.69 16.72
CA ALA A 148 6.57 2.89 16.56
C ALA A 148 5.87 2.58 17.91
N PRO A 149 6.54 2.10 18.97
CA PRO A 149 5.90 1.93 20.27
C PRO A 149 5.50 3.25 20.94
N LYS A 150 6.24 4.36 20.69
CA LYS A 150 5.89 5.69 21.21
C LYS A 150 4.61 6.24 20.54
N PHE A 151 4.46 6.05 19.23
CA PHE A 151 3.22 6.41 18.52
C PHE A 151 2.02 5.62 19.03
N SER A 152 2.21 4.32 19.29
CA SER A 152 1.18 3.49 19.89
C SER A 152 0.78 3.97 21.29
N ALA A 153 1.77 4.24 22.15
CA ALA A 153 1.53 4.74 23.50
C ALA A 153 0.86 6.12 23.51
N HIS A 154 1.23 7.00 22.58
CA HIS A 154 0.60 8.31 22.40
C HIS A 154 -0.87 8.17 22.00
N SER A 155 -1.18 7.33 21.02
CA SER A 155 -2.56 7.03 20.62
C SER A 155 -3.38 6.45 21.78
N ASP A 156 -2.81 5.52 22.53
CA ASP A 156 -3.45 4.91 23.70
C ASP A 156 -3.69 5.95 24.82
N ALA A 157 -2.79 6.93 25.02
CA ALA A 157 -2.97 7.98 26.02
C ALA A 157 -4.21 8.85 25.73
N ILE A 158 -4.52 9.06 24.46
CA ILE A 158 -5.71 9.84 24.04
C ILE A 158 -6.96 8.97 24.07
N HIS A 159 -6.96 7.84 23.35
CA HIS A 159 -8.19 7.04 23.14
C HIS A 159 -8.63 6.26 24.38
N LEU A 160 -7.72 5.95 25.31
CA LEU A 160 -8.05 5.28 26.56
C LEU A 160 -8.27 6.26 27.73
N ASN A 161 -8.26 7.58 27.47
CA ASN A 161 -8.53 8.59 28.49
C ASN A 161 -10.01 8.58 28.88
N SER A 162 -10.29 8.14 30.10
CA SER A 162 -11.66 7.95 30.60
C SER A 162 -12.42 9.27 30.77
N ALA A 163 -11.74 10.38 31.14
CA ALA A 163 -12.36 11.68 31.27
C ALA A 163 -12.79 12.25 29.90
N LEU A 164 -11.91 12.15 28.90
CA LEU A 164 -12.23 12.55 27.52
C LEU A 164 -13.39 11.69 26.96
N PHE A 165 -13.31 10.37 27.15
CA PHE A 165 -14.39 9.47 26.69
C PHE A 165 -15.74 9.79 27.32
N ALA A 166 -15.79 10.09 28.63
CA ALA A 166 -17.03 10.46 29.30
C ALA A 166 -17.68 11.71 28.67
N ARG A 167 -16.90 12.68 28.22
CA ARG A 167 -17.41 13.87 27.51
C ARG A 167 -17.98 13.51 26.15
N ILE A 168 -17.26 12.68 25.37
CA ILE A 168 -17.70 12.19 24.05
C ILE A 168 -18.97 11.36 24.19
N GLU A 169 -19.03 10.44 25.15
CA GLU A 169 -20.21 9.59 25.40
C GLU A 169 -21.45 10.41 25.83
N ALA A 170 -21.26 11.45 26.66
CA ALA A 170 -22.35 12.36 27.02
C ALA A 170 -22.95 13.08 25.81
N LEU A 171 -22.10 13.56 24.89
CA LEU A 171 -22.54 14.19 23.64
C LEU A 171 -23.21 13.18 22.70
N TYR A 172 -22.64 11.99 22.56
CA TYR A 172 -23.20 10.92 21.74
C TYR A 172 -24.59 10.49 22.21
N ASN A 173 -24.81 10.36 23.52
CA ASN A 173 -26.10 10.01 24.10
C ASN A 173 -27.16 11.11 23.87
N ALA A 174 -26.74 12.37 23.75
CA ALA A 174 -27.62 13.51 23.49
C ALA A 174 -27.77 13.86 21.99
N ARG A 175 -27.14 13.12 21.07
CA ARG A 175 -27.01 13.48 19.65
C ARG A 175 -28.34 13.65 18.91
N GLU A 176 -29.35 12.84 19.25
CA GLU A 176 -30.65 12.91 18.59
C GLU A 176 -31.43 14.20 18.93
N SER A 177 -31.16 14.80 20.08
CA SER A 177 -31.74 16.08 20.49
C SER A 177 -30.84 17.29 20.15
N SER A 178 -29.70 17.06 19.52
CA SER A 178 -28.77 18.13 19.13
C SER A 178 -29.19 18.78 17.80
N ASN A 179 -28.90 20.09 17.64
CA ASN A 179 -29.07 20.80 16.39
C ASN A 179 -27.83 20.76 15.50
N LEU A 180 -27.08 19.64 15.52
CA LEU A 180 -25.90 19.47 14.68
C LEU A 180 -26.30 19.24 13.22
N ASP A 181 -25.54 19.85 12.30
CA ASP A 181 -25.64 19.53 10.88
C ASP A 181 -25.23 18.04 10.63
N PRO A 182 -25.62 17.44 9.49
CA PRO A 182 -25.37 16.02 9.24
C PRO A 182 -23.90 15.59 9.35
N GLU A 183 -22.96 16.40 8.84
CA GLU A 183 -21.53 16.09 8.92
C GLU A 183 -21.01 16.18 10.36
N SER A 184 -21.46 17.17 11.14
CA SER A 184 -21.10 17.30 12.55
C SER A 184 -21.67 16.17 13.40
N LYS A 185 -22.91 15.71 13.12
CA LYS A 185 -23.52 14.57 13.80
C LYS A 185 -22.73 13.28 13.47
N TRP A 186 -22.39 13.07 12.21
CA TRP A 186 -21.58 11.94 11.76
C TRP A 186 -20.19 11.96 12.41
N LEU A 187 -19.55 13.14 12.54
CA LEU A 187 -18.28 13.27 13.23
C LEU A 187 -18.35 12.80 14.69
N LEU A 188 -19.39 13.20 15.42
CA LEU A 188 -19.61 12.79 16.80
C LEU A 188 -19.80 11.26 16.90
N GLU A 189 -20.57 10.67 15.99
CA GLU A 189 -20.77 9.22 15.93
C GLU A 189 -19.46 8.48 15.66
N ARG A 190 -18.61 9.01 14.75
CA ARG A 190 -17.28 8.46 14.46
C ARG A 190 -16.35 8.56 15.65
N TYR A 191 -16.28 9.69 16.35
CA TYR A 191 -15.48 9.83 17.57
C TYR A 191 -15.88 8.82 18.63
N TYR A 192 -17.18 8.69 18.90
CA TYR A 192 -17.66 7.70 19.87
C TYR A 192 -17.27 6.28 19.48
N LYS A 193 -17.50 5.90 18.23
CA LYS A 193 -17.16 4.57 17.71
C LYS A 193 -15.67 4.27 17.81
N ASP A 194 -14.83 5.23 17.42
CA ASP A 194 -13.37 5.06 17.46
C ASP A 194 -12.84 4.85 18.87
N PHE A 195 -13.32 5.63 19.84
CA PHE A 195 -12.95 5.46 21.24
C PHE A 195 -13.41 4.11 21.82
N VAL A 196 -14.63 3.69 21.52
CA VAL A 196 -15.14 2.37 21.93
C VAL A 196 -14.30 1.25 21.33
N ARG A 197 -14.01 1.32 20.03
CA ARG A 197 -13.19 0.33 19.31
C ARG A 197 -11.72 0.33 19.78
N ALA A 198 -11.22 1.47 20.20
CA ALA A 198 -9.89 1.58 20.81
C ALA A 198 -9.83 1.02 22.25
N GLY A 199 -10.97 0.71 22.88
CA GLY A 199 -11.02 0.11 24.22
C GLY A 199 -11.34 1.09 25.36
N ALA A 200 -11.92 2.27 25.07
CA ALA A 200 -12.25 3.26 26.10
C ALA A 200 -13.14 2.71 27.23
N LYS A 201 -14.01 1.72 26.93
CA LYS A 201 -14.92 1.06 27.89
C LYS A 201 -14.27 -0.04 28.73
N LEU A 202 -13.03 -0.42 28.47
CA LEU A 202 -12.32 -1.44 29.22
C LEU A 202 -11.98 -0.95 30.63
N ASN A 203 -11.87 -1.87 31.60
CA ASN A 203 -11.33 -1.56 32.93
C ASN A 203 -9.81 -1.36 32.88
N ASP A 204 -9.20 -0.91 33.97
CA ASP A 204 -7.78 -0.53 34.02
C ASP A 204 -6.81 -1.71 33.78
N GLU A 205 -7.14 -2.91 34.24
CA GLU A 205 -6.37 -4.12 33.99
C GLU A 205 -6.39 -4.47 32.49
N GLN A 206 -7.56 -4.46 31.89
CA GLN A 206 -7.75 -4.69 30.47
C GLN A 206 -7.05 -3.63 29.59
N LYS A 207 -7.14 -2.35 29.99
CA LYS A 207 -6.42 -1.25 29.32
C LYS A 207 -4.91 -1.44 29.41
N THR A 208 -4.40 -1.92 30.55
CA THR A 208 -2.96 -2.22 30.72
C THR A 208 -2.52 -3.32 29.76
N ARG A 209 -3.31 -4.42 29.67
CA ARG A 209 -3.02 -5.50 28.73
C ARG A 209 -3.10 -5.02 27.28
N LEU A 210 -4.12 -4.24 26.93
CA LEU A 210 -4.31 -3.68 25.59
C LEU A 210 -3.12 -2.81 25.14
N LYS A 211 -2.62 -1.93 26.01
CA LYS A 211 -1.42 -1.10 25.75
C LYS A 211 -0.19 -1.96 25.46
N ALA A 212 0.01 -3.04 26.21
CA ALA A 212 1.13 -3.96 25.96
C ALA A 212 0.99 -4.65 24.59
N ILE A 213 -0.21 -5.10 24.22
CA ILE A 213 -0.50 -5.70 22.92
C ILE A 213 -0.25 -4.67 21.79
N ASN A 214 -0.76 -3.46 21.92
CA ASN A 214 -0.61 -2.40 20.92
C ASN A 214 0.85 -2.02 20.68
N ALA A 215 1.64 -1.89 21.75
CA ALA A 215 3.07 -1.60 21.67
C ALA A 215 3.85 -2.71 20.94
N GLU A 216 3.55 -3.99 21.24
CA GLU A 216 4.17 -5.13 20.58
C GLU A 216 3.75 -5.24 19.11
N LEU A 217 2.46 -5.05 18.80
CA LEU A 217 1.97 -5.01 17.42
C LEU A 217 2.61 -3.89 16.59
N ALA A 218 2.80 -2.71 17.17
CA ALA A 218 3.46 -1.59 16.48
C ALA A 218 4.90 -1.96 16.10
N LYS A 219 5.65 -2.60 17.03
CA LYS A 219 7.00 -3.09 16.76
C LYS A 219 7.02 -4.16 15.66
N LEU A 220 6.18 -5.19 15.78
CA LEU A 220 6.12 -6.30 14.82
C LEU A 220 5.73 -5.83 13.41
N THR A 221 4.82 -4.86 13.31
CA THR A 221 4.43 -4.26 12.04
C THR A 221 5.60 -3.58 11.35
N THR A 222 6.39 -2.79 12.12
CA THR A 222 7.57 -2.09 11.59
C THR A 222 8.67 -3.09 11.21
N ASP A 223 8.93 -4.09 12.04
CA ASP A 223 9.91 -5.14 11.76
C ASP A 223 9.54 -5.87 10.47
N PHE A 224 8.29 -6.33 10.33
CA PHE A 224 7.80 -7.01 9.14
C PHE A 224 8.03 -6.20 7.85
N GLU A 225 7.68 -4.92 7.85
CA GLU A 225 7.81 -4.06 6.66
C GLU A 225 9.29 -3.84 6.28
N GLN A 226 10.14 -3.62 7.27
CA GLN A 226 11.57 -3.45 7.04
C GLN A 226 12.25 -4.74 6.58
N ASP A 227 11.86 -5.89 7.14
CA ASP A 227 12.38 -7.18 6.74
C ASP A 227 11.97 -7.55 5.30
N VAL A 228 10.73 -7.24 4.91
CA VAL A 228 10.29 -7.39 3.51
C VAL A 228 11.11 -6.50 2.55
N LEU A 229 11.39 -5.25 2.94
CA LEU A 229 12.20 -4.34 2.12
C LEU A 229 13.64 -4.83 1.98
N LYS A 230 14.28 -5.21 3.08
CA LYS A 230 15.67 -5.67 3.13
C LYS A 230 15.85 -7.00 2.39
N GLU A 231 14.96 -7.96 2.64
CA GLU A 231 14.96 -9.26 1.95
C GLU A 231 14.80 -9.10 0.44
N ARG A 232 13.87 -8.24 -0.01
CA ARG A 232 13.69 -7.96 -1.44
C ARG A 232 14.98 -7.43 -2.08
N ASN A 233 15.72 -6.56 -1.39
CA ASN A 233 16.98 -6.04 -1.88
C ASN A 233 18.10 -7.09 -1.83
N ALA A 234 18.13 -7.95 -0.80
CA ALA A 234 19.12 -9.02 -0.65
C ALA A 234 18.89 -10.19 -1.61
N SER A 235 17.64 -10.46 -1.99
CA SER A 235 17.23 -11.58 -2.85
C SER A 235 17.33 -11.29 -4.35
N SER A 236 18.05 -10.24 -4.76
CA SER A 236 18.31 -9.93 -6.16
C SER A 236 19.00 -11.09 -6.89
N ILE A 237 18.55 -11.41 -8.10
CA ILE A 237 19.11 -12.48 -8.92
C ILE A 237 20.30 -11.95 -9.74
N VAL A 238 21.50 -12.43 -9.43
CA VAL A 238 22.71 -12.12 -10.22
C VAL A 238 22.82 -13.10 -11.38
N VAL A 239 23.02 -12.56 -12.58
CA VAL A 239 23.21 -13.29 -13.83
C VAL A 239 24.61 -12.98 -14.36
N ASP A 240 25.40 -14.01 -14.66
CA ASP A 240 26.80 -13.88 -15.06
C ASP A 240 26.99 -13.73 -16.56
N LYS A 241 26.02 -14.17 -17.37
CA LYS A 241 26.13 -14.20 -18.84
C LYS A 241 24.93 -13.51 -19.47
N LYS A 242 25.18 -12.63 -20.47
CA LYS A 242 24.12 -11.92 -21.21
C LYS A 242 23.19 -12.90 -21.94
N GLU A 243 23.72 -14.01 -22.41
CA GLU A 243 22.97 -15.03 -23.13
C GLU A 243 21.85 -15.65 -22.29
N ASP A 244 22.01 -15.74 -20.96
CA ASP A 244 20.98 -16.23 -20.04
C ASP A 244 19.77 -15.29 -19.96
N LEU A 245 19.90 -14.02 -20.39
CA LEU A 245 18.83 -13.02 -20.47
C LEU A 245 18.10 -13.01 -21.82
N ALA A 246 18.35 -14.01 -22.68
CA ALA A 246 17.68 -14.11 -23.98
C ALA A 246 16.15 -14.03 -23.81
N GLY A 247 15.51 -13.25 -24.67
CA GLY A 247 14.08 -12.96 -24.64
C GLY A 247 13.70 -11.67 -23.95
N MET A 248 14.51 -11.16 -23.02
CA MET A 248 14.29 -9.85 -22.42
C MET A 248 14.60 -8.72 -23.44
N ALA A 249 13.88 -7.62 -23.34
CA ALA A 249 14.13 -6.44 -24.17
C ALA A 249 15.46 -5.78 -23.81
N GLU A 250 16.15 -5.19 -24.80
CA GLU A 250 17.48 -4.57 -24.60
C GLU A 250 17.48 -3.48 -23.51
N ASN A 251 16.40 -2.72 -23.36
CA ASN A 251 16.28 -1.74 -22.28
C ASN A 251 16.17 -2.39 -20.89
N GLN A 252 15.54 -3.56 -20.77
CA GLN A 252 15.48 -4.33 -19.51
C GLN A 252 16.86 -4.92 -19.19
N ILE A 253 17.57 -5.44 -20.19
CA ILE A 253 18.95 -5.92 -20.04
C ILE A 253 19.89 -4.79 -19.62
N ALA A 254 19.73 -3.60 -20.22
CA ALA A 254 20.50 -2.42 -19.84
C ALA A 254 20.20 -1.95 -18.40
N ALA A 255 18.93 -2.00 -17.99
CA ALA A 255 18.52 -1.70 -16.62
C ALA A 255 19.11 -2.71 -15.61
N ALA A 256 19.13 -4.00 -15.96
CA ALA A 256 19.77 -5.05 -15.13
C ALA A 256 21.29 -4.86 -15.02
N ALA A 257 21.96 -4.42 -16.08
CA ALA A 257 23.39 -4.07 -16.05
C ALA A 257 23.66 -2.83 -15.18
N ALA A 258 22.81 -1.81 -15.26
CA ALA A 258 22.91 -0.63 -14.41
C ALA A 258 22.71 -1.00 -12.92
N ALA A 259 21.70 -1.84 -12.61
CA ALA A 259 21.47 -2.35 -11.26
C ALA A 259 22.70 -3.13 -10.73
N ALA A 260 23.34 -3.93 -11.57
CA ALA A 260 24.56 -4.67 -11.20
C ALA A 260 25.72 -3.71 -10.88
N LYS A 261 25.88 -2.63 -11.67
CA LYS A 261 26.89 -1.60 -11.41
C LYS A 261 26.63 -0.88 -10.10
N ASP A 262 25.38 -0.51 -9.82
CA ASP A 262 24.99 0.15 -8.56
C ASP A 262 25.31 -0.73 -7.33
N GLU A 263 25.27 -2.06 -7.50
CA GLU A 263 25.58 -3.05 -6.47
C GLU A 263 27.05 -3.49 -6.45
N GLY A 264 27.94 -2.80 -7.20
CA GLY A 264 29.37 -3.16 -7.30
C GLY A 264 29.66 -4.50 -8.01
N LYS A 265 28.73 -4.96 -8.85
CA LYS A 265 28.81 -6.22 -9.63
C LYS A 265 28.99 -5.93 -11.12
N GLU A 266 29.85 -4.97 -11.46
CA GLU A 266 30.09 -4.55 -12.84
C GLU A 266 30.48 -5.72 -13.76
N GLY A 267 29.94 -5.74 -14.98
CA GLY A 267 30.10 -6.86 -15.92
C GLY A 267 29.11 -8.00 -15.77
N LYS A 268 28.18 -7.91 -14.79
CA LYS A 268 27.06 -8.83 -14.59
C LYS A 268 25.74 -8.12 -14.79
N TRP A 269 24.63 -8.83 -14.56
CA TRP A 269 23.26 -8.32 -14.60
C TRP A 269 22.55 -8.66 -13.30
N VAL A 270 21.74 -7.76 -12.77
CA VAL A 270 20.95 -7.96 -11.56
C VAL A 270 19.48 -7.78 -11.88
N ILE A 271 18.70 -8.85 -11.68
CA ILE A 271 17.22 -8.80 -11.73
C ILE A 271 16.73 -8.59 -10.30
N ARG A 272 16.18 -7.40 -10.03
CA ARG A 272 15.55 -7.06 -8.74
C ARG A 272 14.14 -7.62 -8.68
N LEU A 273 13.78 -8.21 -7.54
CA LEU A 273 12.43 -8.75 -7.33
C LEU A 273 11.45 -7.65 -6.93
N LEU A 274 10.19 -7.79 -7.36
CA LEU A 274 9.06 -7.03 -6.84
C LEU A 274 8.51 -7.69 -5.58
N ASN A 275 7.61 -7.01 -4.87
CA ASN A 275 7.03 -7.57 -3.64
C ASN A 275 5.98 -8.67 -3.90
N THR A 276 5.34 -8.70 -5.05
CA THR A 276 4.41 -9.77 -5.47
C THR A 276 5.11 -11.10 -5.72
N THR A 277 4.39 -12.22 -5.73
CA THR A 277 4.93 -13.54 -6.09
C THR A 277 5.37 -13.57 -7.56
N GLY A 278 4.53 -13.12 -8.49
CA GLY A 278 4.87 -12.97 -9.91
C GLY A 278 5.95 -11.92 -10.13
N GLN A 279 6.83 -12.14 -11.13
CA GLN A 279 7.97 -11.27 -11.42
C GLN A 279 8.02 -10.92 -12.90
N PRO A 280 8.20 -9.64 -13.28
CA PRO A 280 8.11 -9.20 -14.68
C PRO A 280 9.06 -9.89 -15.66
N ALA A 281 10.22 -10.36 -15.19
CA ALA A 281 11.17 -11.05 -16.07
C ALA A 281 10.66 -12.43 -16.55
N LEU A 282 9.64 -12.99 -15.88
CA LEU A 282 9.10 -14.32 -16.21
C LEU A 282 8.32 -14.34 -17.53
N ASP A 283 7.83 -13.18 -18.00
CA ASP A 283 7.02 -13.06 -19.22
C ASP A 283 7.82 -13.32 -20.50
N SER A 284 9.08 -12.94 -20.52
CA SER A 284 9.91 -12.87 -21.73
C SER A 284 11.17 -13.73 -21.68
N LEU A 285 11.65 -14.09 -20.49
CA LEU A 285 12.91 -14.78 -20.29
C LEU A 285 12.87 -16.23 -20.83
N GLN A 286 13.68 -16.55 -21.85
CA GLN A 286 13.72 -17.86 -22.51
C GLN A 286 14.36 -18.95 -21.64
N ASN A 287 15.39 -18.59 -20.83
CA ASN A 287 16.10 -19.54 -19.98
C ASN A 287 15.19 -20.05 -18.84
N ARG A 288 14.65 -21.28 -18.99
CA ARG A 288 13.73 -21.88 -18.02
C ARG A 288 14.37 -22.07 -16.64
N ALA A 289 15.63 -22.49 -16.57
CA ALA A 289 16.34 -22.67 -15.29
C ALA A 289 16.45 -21.34 -14.52
N LEU A 290 16.63 -20.23 -15.24
CA LEU A 290 16.65 -18.91 -14.62
C LEU A 290 15.24 -18.49 -14.18
N ARG A 291 14.17 -18.80 -14.95
CA ARG A 291 12.78 -18.60 -14.50
C ARG A 291 12.48 -19.40 -13.22
N GLU A 292 12.88 -20.67 -13.16
CA GLU A 292 12.74 -21.50 -11.95
C GLU A 292 13.45 -20.86 -10.74
N LYS A 293 14.69 -20.40 -10.93
CA LYS A 293 15.45 -19.71 -9.88
C LYS A 293 14.75 -18.44 -9.39
N ILE A 294 14.26 -17.59 -10.31
CA ILE A 294 13.53 -16.36 -9.99
C ILE A 294 12.27 -16.69 -9.19
N MET A 295 11.44 -17.63 -9.66
CA MET A 295 10.19 -18.00 -8.99
C MET A 295 10.46 -18.65 -7.62
N ALA A 296 11.41 -19.58 -7.53
CA ALA A 296 11.78 -20.22 -6.26
C ALA A 296 12.26 -19.19 -5.23
N THR A 297 13.12 -18.24 -5.65
CA THR A 297 13.58 -17.16 -4.77
C THR A 297 12.42 -16.26 -4.36
N SER A 298 11.53 -15.92 -5.30
CA SER A 298 10.35 -15.11 -5.00
C SER A 298 9.42 -15.78 -3.98
N LEU A 299 9.16 -17.07 -4.12
CA LEU A 299 8.30 -17.84 -3.19
C LEU A 299 8.94 -18.04 -1.81
N ALA A 300 10.26 -18.07 -1.72
CA ALA A 300 10.98 -18.32 -0.47
C ALA A 300 11.27 -17.06 0.35
N ARG A 301 10.95 -15.89 -0.16
CA ARG A 301 11.25 -14.61 0.53
C ARG A 301 10.71 -14.60 1.97
N ASN A 302 11.52 -14.07 2.88
CA ASN A 302 11.23 -13.94 4.30
C ASN A 302 10.81 -15.27 4.99
N SER A 303 11.21 -16.45 4.44
CA SER A 303 10.81 -17.76 4.98
C SER A 303 11.90 -18.82 4.99
N HIS A 304 13.14 -18.50 4.57
CA HIS A 304 14.24 -19.44 4.43
C HIS A 304 15.25 -19.43 5.59
N GLY A 305 14.92 -18.78 6.70
CA GLY A 305 15.79 -18.55 7.84
C GLY A 305 16.64 -17.28 7.67
N GLY A 306 17.35 -16.91 8.72
CA GLY A 306 18.21 -15.71 8.74
C GLY A 306 17.54 -14.48 9.35
N GLU A 307 18.18 -13.34 9.16
CA GLU A 307 17.82 -12.08 9.84
C GLU A 307 16.44 -11.54 9.45
N PHE A 308 15.98 -11.80 8.21
CA PHE A 308 14.74 -11.24 7.66
C PHE A 308 13.60 -12.27 7.58
N ASP A 309 13.68 -13.36 8.38
CA ASP A 309 12.64 -14.39 8.40
C ASP A 309 11.41 -13.91 9.19
N ASN A 310 10.27 -13.83 8.50
CA ASN A 310 9.02 -13.31 9.07
C ASN A 310 8.06 -14.40 9.60
N LYS A 311 8.41 -15.68 9.59
CA LYS A 311 7.50 -16.75 10.02
C LYS A 311 6.98 -16.55 11.45
N GLU A 312 7.89 -16.26 12.39
CA GLU A 312 7.52 -16.00 13.78
C GLU A 312 6.76 -14.67 13.94
N VAL A 313 7.18 -13.63 13.19
CA VAL A 313 6.51 -12.31 13.17
C VAL A 313 5.05 -12.45 12.76
N VAL A 314 4.77 -13.24 11.71
CA VAL A 314 3.41 -13.53 11.23
C VAL A 314 2.56 -14.19 12.31
N SER A 315 3.02 -15.33 12.85
CA SER A 315 2.28 -16.08 13.89
C SER A 315 2.07 -15.24 15.15
N ARG A 316 3.10 -14.52 15.59
CA ARG A 316 3.00 -13.66 16.78
C ARG A 316 2.01 -12.50 16.56
N THR A 317 2.05 -11.86 15.39
CA THR A 317 1.12 -10.79 15.02
C THR A 317 -0.32 -11.29 14.99
N ALA A 318 -0.57 -12.44 14.35
CA ALA A 318 -1.91 -13.03 14.29
C ALA A 318 -2.45 -13.35 15.70
N LYS A 319 -1.61 -13.94 16.57
CA LYS A 319 -1.98 -14.23 17.96
C LYS A 319 -2.34 -13.00 18.76
N LEU A 320 -1.53 -11.94 18.68
CA LEU A 320 -1.80 -10.69 19.39
C LEU A 320 -3.05 -9.98 18.88
N ARG A 321 -3.30 -10.02 17.56
CA ARG A 321 -4.52 -9.49 16.95
C ARG A 321 -5.76 -10.24 17.43
N ALA A 322 -5.70 -11.56 17.50
CA ALA A 322 -6.78 -12.39 18.04
C ALA A 322 -7.02 -12.09 19.52
N GLU A 323 -5.97 -11.99 20.34
CA GLU A 323 -6.05 -11.65 21.75
C GLU A 323 -6.67 -10.25 21.96
N ARG A 324 -6.22 -9.25 21.16
CA ARG A 324 -6.79 -7.90 21.19
C ARG A 324 -8.27 -7.91 20.87
N ALA A 325 -8.69 -8.63 19.83
CA ALA A 325 -10.09 -8.73 19.44
C ALA A 325 -10.94 -9.35 20.56
N THR A 326 -10.48 -10.44 21.19
CA THR A 326 -11.15 -11.07 22.33
C THR A 326 -11.27 -10.09 23.50
N LEU A 327 -10.21 -9.36 23.82
CA LEU A 327 -10.20 -8.35 24.89
C LEU A 327 -11.22 -7.24 24.64
N LEU A 328 -11.44 -6.86 23.38
CA LEU A 328 -12.40 -5.86 22.94
C LEU A 328 -13.83 -6.42 22.77
N GLY A 329 -14.06 -7.72 23.04
CA GLY A 329 -15.37 -8.36 22.98
C GLY A 329 -15.76 -8.92 21.62
N TYR A 330 -14.80 -9.08 20.68
CA TYR A 330 -15.03 -9.66 19.37
C TYR A 330 -14.60 -11.14 19.32
N ALA A 331 -15.27 -11.93 18.50
CA ALA A 331 -14.97 -13.35 18.33
C ALA A 331 -13.55 -13.60 17.78
N ASN A 332 -13.06 -12.73 16.89
CA ASN A 332 -11.74 -12.79 16.28
C ASN A 332 -11.37 -11.43 15.65
N HIS A 333 -10.17 -11.33 15.12
CA HIS A 333 -9.68 -10.08 14.53
C HIS A 333 -10.46 -9.66 13.28
N ALA A 334 -10.91 -10.62 12.45
CA ALA A 334 -11.72 -10.31 11.27
C ALA A 334 -13.06 -9.68 11.67
N ALA A 335 -13.74 -10.20 12.68
CA ALA A 335 -14.97 -9.60 13.20
C ALA A 335 -14.76 -8.17 13.71
N TYR A 336 -13.65 -7.94 14.42
CA TYR A 336 -13.27 -6.60 14.87
C TYR A 336 -13.05 -5.64 13.70
N GLN A 337 -12.33 -6.06 12.66
CA GLN A 337 -12.05 -5.19 11.51
C GLN A 337 -13.32 -4.91 10.69
N LEU A 338 -14.06 -5.95 10.35
CA LEU A 338 -15.18 -5.87 9.40
C LEU A 338 -16.40 -5.10 9.93
N GLU A 339 -16.59 -5.05 11.24
CA GLU A 339 -17.68 -4.25 11.84
C GLU A 339 -17.68 -2.79 11.38
N ASP A 340 -16.51 -2.24 11.10
CA ASP A 340 -16.33 -0.83 10.65
C ASP A 340 -16.12 -0.70 9.13
N GLN A 341 -16.32 -1.76 8.37
CA GLN A 341 -16.24 -1.77 6.92
C GLN A 341 -17.65 -1.74 6.29
N THR A 342 -17.72 -1.57 4.96
CA THR A 342 -19.01 -1.60 4.25
C THR A 342 -19.60 -3.02 4.16
N ALA A 343 -18.76 -4.06 4.14
CA ALA A 343 -19.17 -5.46 4.18
C ALA A 343 -19.81 -5.90 5.52
N LYS A 344 -19.50 -5.19 6.63
CA LYS A 344 -20.06 -5.32 7.98
C LYS A 344 -19.67 -6.59 8.72
N ASP A 345 -19.61 -7.77 8.13
CA ASP A 345 -19.40 -9.03 8.83
C ASP A 345 -18.59 -10.08 8.06
N VAL A 346 -18.06 -11.05 8.81
CA VAL A 346 -17.21 -12.15 8.30
C VAL A 346 -17.97 -13.06 7.33
N GLY A 347 -19.24 -13.31 7.56
CA GLY A 347 -20.07 -14.20 6.73
C GLY A 347 -20.24 -13.63 5.32
N THR A 348 -20.49 -12.33 5.22
CA THR A 348 -20.61 -11.61 3.95
C THR A 348 -19.33 -11.70 3.13
N VAL A 349 -18.16 -11.46 3.74
CA VAL A 349 -16.87 -11.54 3.05
C VAL A 349 -16.54 -12.97 2.64
N ASN A 350 -16.70 -13.94 3.55
CA ASN A 350 -16.45 -15.35 3.23
C ASN A 350 -17.33 -15.85 2.10
N LYS A 351 -18.62 -15.44 2.08
CA LYS A 351 -19.54 -15.81 1.01
C LYS A 351 -19.05 -15.26 -0.34
N LEU A 352 -18.69 -13.98 -0.43
CA LEU A 352 -18.19 -13.38 -1.66
C LEU A 352 -16.98 -14.17 -2.20
N LEU A 353 -15.98 -14.42 -1.34
CA LEU A 353 -14.74 -15.08 -1.76
C LEU A 353 -14.98 -16.55 -2.14
N SER A 354 -15.78 -17.29 -1.36
CA SER A 354 -16.04 -18.71 -1.59
C SER A 354 -16.95 -18.97 -2.79
N ASP A 355 -17.87 -18.04 -3.10
CA ASP A 355 -18.74 -18.17 -4.29
C ASP A 355 -17.95 -18.02 -5.60
N LEU A 356 -16.88 -17.22 -5.60
CA LEU A 356 -16.07 -16.95 -6.79
C LEU A 356 -14.93 -17.96 -6.99
N ALA A 357 -14.37 -18.52 -5.93
CA ALA A 357 -13.16 -19.35 -5.98
C ALA A 357 -13.30 -20.59 -6.92
N PRO A 358 -14.39 -21.38 -6.89
CA PRO A 358 -14.50 -22.54 -7.75
C PRO A 358 -14.46 -22.20 -9.25
N ALA A 359 -15.16 -21.13 -9.66
CA ALA A 359 -15.19 -20.70 -11.05
C ALA A 359 -13.84 -20.12 -11.50
N ALA A 360 -13.17 -19.35 -10.65
CA ALA A 360 -11.84 -18.81 -10.90
C ALA A 360 -10.81 -19.92 -11.12
N VAL A 361 -10.76 -20.91 -10.20
CA VAL A 361 -9.84 -22.05 -10.30
C VAL A 361 -10.14 -22.93 -11.52
N ALA A 362 -11.42 -23.13 -11.87
CA ALA A 362 -11.79 -23.85 -13.09
C ALA A 362 -11.30 -23.13 -14.35
N ASN A 363 -11.43 -21.80 -14.41
CA ASN A 363 -10.91 -21.00 -15.51
C ASN A 363 -9.36 -21.05 -15.55
N ALA A 364 -8.69 -20.93 -14.42
CA ALA A 364 -7.22 -21.05 -14.35
C ALA A 364 -6.72 -22.43 -14.82
N LYS A 365 -7.42 -23.52 -14.46
CA LYS A 365 -7.10 -24.86 -14.94
C LYS A 365 -7.27 -25.00 -16.46
N LYS A 366 -8.29 -24.36 -17.03
CA LYS A 366 -8.51 -24.33 -18.48
C LYS A 366 -7.39 -23.54 -19.18
N GLU A 367 -7.04 -22.37 -18.66
CA GLU A 367 -5.91 -21.57 -19.16
C GLU A 367 -4.59 -22.35 -19.05
N GLY A 368 -4.36 -23.04 -17.94
CA GLY A 368 -3.19 -23.89 -17.74
C GLY A 368 -3.14 -25.07 -18.73
N ALA A 369 -4.28 -25.65 -19.10
CA ALA A 369 -4.34 -26.69 -20.13
C ALA A 369 -3.99 -26.13 -21.52
N ASP A 370 -4.44 -24.91 -21.86
CA ASP A 370 -4.06 -24.24 -23.10
C ASP A 370 -2.55 -23.98 -23.16
N ILE A 371 -1.94 -23.58 -22.02
CA ILE A 371 -0.49 -23.41 -21.87
C ILE A 371 0.23 -24.77 -22.06
N GLN A 372 -0.23 -25.83 -21.39
CA GLN A 372 0.39 -27.16 -21.47
C GLN A 372 0.41 -27.68 -22.92
N GLN A 373 -0.65 -27.44 -23.70
CA GLN A 373 -0.67 -27.80 -25.11
C GLN A 373 0.47 -27.14 -25.93
N ILE A 374 0.85 -25.91 -25.58
CA ILE A 374 1.99 -25.25 -26.24
C ILE A 374 3.30 -25.87 -25.79
N ILE A 375 3.46 -26.14 -24.50
CA ILE A 375 4.65 -26.84 -23.96
C ILE A 375 4.85 -28.19 -24.67
N ASP A 376 3.78 -28.97 -24.81
CA ASP A 376 3.81 -30.29 -25.46
C ASP A 376 4.14 -30.19 -26.96
N LYS A 377 3.53 -29.20 -27.66
CA LYS A 377 3.80 -28.94 -29.08
C LYS A 377 5.25 -28.52 -29.34
N GLU A 378 5.88 -27.84 -28.40
CA GLU A 378 7.30 -27.44 -28.44
C GLU A 378 8.24 -28.56 -27.98
N ASN A 379 7.71 -29.73 -27.65
CA ASN A 379 8.48 -30.88 -27.09
C ASN A 379 9.20 -30.53 -25.78
N GLY A 380 8.56 -29.71 -24.94
CA GLY A 380 9.14 -29.21 -23.67
C GLY A 380 9.47 -30.35 -22.68
N GLY A 381 8.65 -31.42 -22.65
CA GLY A 381 8.89 -32.58 -21.82
C GLY A 381 8.71 -32.36 -20.30
N PHE A 382 7.98 -31.31 -19.90
CA PHE A 382 7.69 -30.98 -18.50
C PHE A 382 6.22 -30.55 -18.30
N GLN A 383 5.77 -30.69 -17.07
CA GLN A 383 4.46 -30.17 -16.66
C GLN A 383 4.54 -28.69 -16.34
N LEU A 384 3.48 -27.94 -16.63
CA LEU A 384 3.36 -26.52 -16.32
C LEU A 384 3.62 -26.25 -14.84
N ALA A 385 4.57 -25.38 -14.56
CA ALA A 385 4.90 -24.87 -13.22
C ALA A 385 4.66 -23.36 -13.14
N ALA A 386 4.63 -22.80 -11.92
CA ALA A 386 4.41 -21.37 -11.71
C ALA A 386 5.41 -20.48 -12.46
N CYS A 387 6.68 -20.90 -12.59
CA CYS A 387 7.72 -20.19 -13.34
C CYS A 387 7.49 -20.16 -14.86
N ASP A 388 6.61 -21.02 -15.37
CA ASP A 388 6.35 -21.16 -16.80
C ASP A 388 5.09 -20.38 -17.23
N TRP A 389 4.21 -20.05 -16.27
CA TRP A 389 2.89 -19.46 -16.58
C TRP A 389 2.99 -18.22 -17.43
N ASP A 390 3.70 -17.19 -16.98
CA ASP A 390 3.76 -15.90 -17.68
C ASP A 390 4.39 -16.04 -19.06
N PHE A 391 5.50 -16.79 -19.18
CA PHE A 391 6.18 -17.03 -20.45
C PHE A 391 5.30 -17.72 -21.49
N TYR A 392 4.58 -18.77 -21.09
CA TYR A 392 3.75 -19.52 -22.03
C TYR A 392 2.38 -18.90 -22.24
N SER A 393 1.85 -18.16 -21.26
CA SER A 393 0.62 -17.37 -21.45
C SER A 393 0.80 -16.32 -22.55
N GLU A 394 2.00 -15.69 -22.65
CA GLU A 394 2.31 -14.78 -23.75
C GLU A 394 2.29 -15.49 -25.11
N LYS A 395 2.75 -16.72 -25.21
CA LYS A 395 2.66 -17.51 -26.44
C LYS A 395 1.21 -17.87 -26.79
N VAL A 396 0.39 -18.21 -25.79
CA VAL A 396 -1.07 -18.42 -25.99
C VAL A 396 -1.73 -17.13 -26.49
N ARG A 397 -1.41 -15.99 -25.85
CA ARG A 397 -1.95 -14.68 -26.23
C ARG A 397 -1.58 -14.33 -27.68
N LYS A 398 -0.31 -14.51 -28.04
CA LYS A 398 0.19 -14.29 -29.40
C LYS A 398 -0.50 -15.18 -30.43
N ALA A 399 -0.69 -16.45 -30.10
CA ALA A 399 -1.37 -17.40 -31.00
C ALA A 399 -2.87 -17.07 -31.16
N ARG A 400 -3.54 -16.61 -30.11
CA ARG A 400 -4.99 -16.36 -30.08
C ARG A 400 -5.39 -15.01 -30.64
N TYR A 401 -4.61 -13.97 -30.33
CA TYR A 401 -4.94 -12.57 -30.67
C TYR A 401 -4.01 -11.96 -31.72
N ALA A 402 -3.03 -12.69 -32.22
CA ALA A 402 -2.05 -12.27 -33.22
C ALA A 402 -1.27 -10.98 -32.85
N PHE A 403 -0.99 -10.80 -31.51
CA PHE A 403 -0.10 -9.72 -31.05
C PHE A 403 0.61 -10.11 -29.75
N ASP A 404 1.69 -9.41 -29.45
CA ASP A 404 2.38 -9.48 -28.17
C ASP A 404 2.48 -8.09 -27.52
N GLU A 405 2.62 -8.05 -26.21
CA GLU A 405 2.61 -6.81 -25.44
C GLU A 405 3.81 -5.89 -25.75
N SER A 406 4.91 -6.46 -26.26
CA SER A 406 6.07 -5.67 -26.65
C SER A 406 5.75 -4.67 -27.75
N GLN A 407 4.74 -4.94 -28.59
CA GLN A 407 4.26 -4.04 -29.63
C GLN A 407 3.54 -2.80 -29.07
N LEU A 408 3.10 -2.84 -27.80
CA LEU A 408 2.37 -1.74 -27.15
C LEU A 408 3.33 -0.75 -26.49
N LYS A 409 4.43 -1.22 -25.92
CA LYS A 409 5.39 -0.39 -25.17
C LYS A 409 5.81 0.89 -25.89
N PRO A 410 6.09 0.89 -27.23
CA PRO A 410 6.46 2.12 -27.95
C PRO A 410 5.38 3.22 -27.93
N TYR A 411 4.13 2.88 -27.60
CA TYR A 411 3.00 3.81 -27.56
C TYR A 411 2.68 4.31 -26.15
N TYR A 412 3.33 3.75 -25.12
CA TYR A 412 3.07 4.04 -23.71
C TYR A 412 4.29 4.71 -23.06
N GLU A 413 4.71 5.85 -23.62
CA GLU A 413 5.74 6.67 -23.00
C GLU A 413 5.17 7.40 -21.76
N LEU A 414 5.87 7.34 -20.62
CA LEU A 414 5.39 7.82 -19.31
C LEU A 414 4.80 9.23 -19.36
N ASN A 415 5.47 10.19 -20.00
CA ASN A 415 4.97 11.56 -20.01
C ASN A 415 3.68 11.70 -20.85
N HIS A 416 3.57 10.98 -21.96
CA HIS A 416 2.33 10.90 -22.73
C HIS A 416 1.21 10.25 -21.93
N VAL A 417 1.50 9.16 -21.22
CA VAL A 417 0.49 8.49 -20.36
C VAL A 417 -0.01 9.44 -19.26
N ILE A 418 0.89 10.15 -18.59
CA ILE A 418 0.50 11.06 -17.49
C ILE A 418 -0.22 12.31 -18.01
N VAL A 419 0.38 13.00 -18.99
CA VAL A 419 -0.12 14.32 -19.41
C VAL A 419 -1.26 14.20 -20.44
N ASP A 420 -1.04 13.41 -21.48
CA ASP A 420 -2.01 13.27 -22.58
C ASP A 420 -3.07 12.18 -22.28
N GLY A 421 -2.84 11.31 -21.29
CA GLY A 421 -3.78 10.29 -20.81
C GLY A 421 -4.50 10.70 -19.55
N VAL A 422 -3.81 10.57 -18.41
CA VAL A 422 -4.38 10.76 -17.06
C VAL A 422 -4.92 12.17 -16.86
N PHE A 423 -4.11 13.20 -17.13
CA PHE A 423 -4.52 14.60 -16.95
C PHE A 423 -5.56 15.02 -17.98
N TYR A 424 -5.46 14.52 -19.20
CA TYR A 424 -6.47 14.77 -20.23
C TYR A 424 -7.84 14.20 -19.85
N ALA A 425 -7.89 12.96 -19.35
CA ALA A 425 -9.12 12.35 -18.85
C ALA A 425 -9.75 13.18 -17.72
N ALA A 426 -8.93 13.60 -16.76
CA ALA A 426 -9.39 14.44 -15.65
C ALA A 426 -9.87 15.83 -16.12
N ASN A 427 -9.22 16.43 -17.12
CA ASN A 427 -9.67 17.67 -17.71
C ASN A 427 -11.04 17.50 -18.39
N LYS A 428 -11.24 16.45 -19.17
CA LYS A 428 -12.52 16.15 -19.84
C LYS A 428 -13.66 15.95 -18.84
N LEU A 429 -13.42 15.11 -17.81
CA LEU A 429 -14.43 14.76 -16.82
C LEU A 429 -14.74 15.89 -15.84
N TYR A 430 -13.70 16.60 -15.36
CA TYR A 430 -13.85 17.49 -14.21
C TYR A 430 -13.50 18.96 -14.51
N GLY A 431 -12.86 19.26 -15.65
CA GLY A 431 -12.44 20.60 -16.04
C GLY A 431 -11.20 21.11 -15.36
N ILE A 432 -10.52 20.27 -14.60
CA ILE A 432 -9.28 20.66 -13.94
C ILE A 432 -8.13 20.77 -14.93
N SER A 433 -7.15 21.63 -14.62
CA SER A 433 -5.95 21.82 -15.41
C SER A 433 -4.71 21.72 -14.54
N PHE A 434 -3.57 21.39 -15.17
CA PHE A 434 -2.31 21.08 -14.50
C PHE A 434 -1.19 21.97 -15.01
N LYS A 435 -0.48 22.62 -14.07
CA LYS A 435 0.71 23.44 -14.38
C LYS A 435 1.89 22.92 -13.57
N GLU A 436 2.95 22.46 -14.24
CA GLU A 436 4.15 21.99 -13.55
C GLU A 436 4.84 23.12 -12.77
N ARG A 437 5.24 22.83 -11.52
CA ARG A 437 5.85 23.73 -10.55
C ARG A 437 7.30 23.32 -10.31
N LYS A 438 8.21 23.94 -11.04
CA LYS A 438 9.67 23.73 -10.92
C LYS A 438 10.33 24.58 -9.84
N ASP A 439 9.56 25.49 -9.26
CA ASP A 439 9.99 26.41 -8.20
C ASP A 439 9.79 25.83 -6.79
N LEU A 440 9.07 24.72 -6.65
CA LEU A 440 8.88 24.02 -5.36
C LEU A 440 9.96 22.96 -5.15
N PRO A 441 10.51 22.83 -3.92
CA PRO A 441 11.56 21.87 -3.64
C PRO A 441 11.03 20.43 -3.66
N THR A 442 11.81 19.49 -4.18
CA THR A 442 11.52 18.06 -4.19
C THR A 442 12.53 17.32 -3.32
N TYR A 443 12.15 16.12 -2.82
CA TYR A 443 13.09 15.26 -2.07
C TYR A 443 14.02 14.45 -2.98
N LEU A 444 13.73 14.35 -4.30
CA LEU A 444 14.58 13.75 -5.33
C LEU A 444 14.39 14.48 -6.65
N PRO A 445 15.45 14.57 -7.50
CA PRO A 445 15.40 15.34 -8.76
C PRO A 445 14.34 14.86 -9.77
N GLU A 446 14.00 13.57 -9.78
CA GLU A 446 13.00 12.98 -10.68
C GLU A 446 11.55 13.12 -10.22
N VAL A 447 11.32 13.59 -9.01
CA VAL A 447 9.97 13.86 -8.50
C VAL A 447 9.43 15.13 -9.11
N ARG A 448 8.21 15.08 -9.62
CA ARG A 448 7.56 16.20 -10.31
C ARG A 448 6.37 16.72 -9.52
N ILE A 449 6.10 18.00 -9.61
CA ILE A 449 5.00 18.66 -8.89
C ILE A 449 4.16 19.44 -9.90
N TRP A 450 2.83 19.35 -9.76
CA TRP A 450 1.88 20.15 -10.54
C TRP A 450 0.92 20.88 -9.61
N GLU A 451 0.69 22.15 -9.93
CA GLU A 451 -0.45 22.89 -9.39
C GLU A 451 -1.68 22.53 -10.20
N VAL A 452 -2.73 22.13 -9.50
CA VAL A 452 -4.02 21.77 -10.07
C VAL A 452 -4.99 22.92 -9.88
N THR A 453 -5.56 23.38 -10.98
CA THR A 453 -6.55 24.47 -11.02
C THR A 453 -7.92 23.90 -11.34
N ASP A 454 -8.94 24.30 -10.59
CA ASP A 454 -10.31 23.86 -10.79
C ASP A 454 -10.96 24.53 -12.01
N LYS A 455 -12.13 24.03 -12.42
CA LYS A 455 -12.92 24.53 -13.56
C LYS A 455 -13.29 26.03 -13.48
N ASP A 456 -13.30 26.61 -12.27
CA ASP A 456 -13.54 28.04 -12.05
C ASP A 456 -12.26 28.91 -12.06
N GLY A 457 -11.12 28.32 -12.39
CA GLY A 457 -9.82 28.99 -12.45
C GLY A 457 -9.12 29.16 -11.09
N LYS A 458 -9.68 28.64 -10.00
CA LYS A 458 -9.05 28.74 -8.67
C LYS A 458 -8.07 27.60 -8.41
N PRO A 459 -6.97 27.86 -7.67
CA PRO A 459 -6.06 26.81 -7.24
C PRO A 459 -6.80 25.79 -6.36
N LEU A 460 -6.74 24.49 -6.75
CA LEU A 460 -7.41 23.39 -6.07
C LEU A 460 -6.44 22.62 -5.16
N ALA A 461 -5.31 22.15 -5.71
CA ALA A 461 -4.41 21.22 -5.05
C ALA A 461 -2.96 21.37 -5.55
N LEU A 462 -2.02 20.73 -4.84
CA LEU A 462 -0.73 20.32 -5.42
C LEU A 462 -0.72 18.80 -5.58
N PHE A 463 -0.27 18.35 -6.74
CA PHE A 463 -0.09 16.95 -7.07
C PHE A 463 1.39 16.65 -7.28
N ILE A 464 1.90 15.59 -6.63
CA ILE A 464 3.28 15.11 -6.69
C ILE A 464 3.29 13.75 -7.39
N GLY A 465 4.15 13.59 -8.40
CA GLY A 465 4.38 12.33 -9.09
C GLY A 465 5.78 11.79 -8.81
N ASP A 466 5.86 10.63 -8.18
CA ASP A 466 7.07 9.88 -7.89
C ASP A 466 6.96 8.48 -8.51
N TYR A 467 7.44 8.33 -9.74
CA TYR A 467 7.09 7.20 -10.60
C TYR A 467 8.12 6.06 -10.57
N TYR A 468 9.39 6.33 -10.24
CA TYR A 468 10.46 5.34 -10.41
C TYR A 468 10.70 4.46 -9.18
N ALA A 469 10.99 3.18 -9.46
CA ALA A 469 11.47 2.22 -8.47
C ALA A 469 12.89 2.57 -8.02
N ARG A 470 13.18 2.28 -6.75
CA ARG A 470 14.52 2.40 -6.15
C ARG A 470 14.65 1.55 -4.88
N PRO A 471 15.87 1.18 -4.44
CA PRO A 471 16.07 0.39 -3.22
C PRO A 471 15.51 1.03 -1.94
N SER A 472 15.49 2.37 -1.89
CA SER A 472 14.96 3.15 -0.76
C SER A 472 13.44 3.34 -0.79
N LYS A 473 12.72 2.71 -1.72
CA LYS A 473 11.27 2.87 -1.89
C LYS A 473 10.54 1.57 -1.63
N ARG A 474 9.45 1.63 -0.88
CA ARG A 474 8.55 0.50 -0.66
C ARG A 474 8.01 -0.05 -1.99
N GLY A 475 7.71 -1.34 -2.05
CA GLY A 475 7.10 -1.97 -3.22
C GLY A 475 5.61 -1.67 -3.36
N GLY A 476 5.07 -1.97 -4.54
CA GLY A 476 3.70 -1.65 -4.93
C GLY A 476 3.54 -0.22 -5.44
N ALA A 477 2.29 0.20 -5.60
CA ALA A 477 1.93 1.59 -5.92
C ALA A 477 1.00 2.11 -4.84
N TRP A 478 0.97 3.41 -4.60
CA TRP A 478 0.09 4.01 -3.61
C TRP A 478 -0.05 5.52 -3.77
N MET A 479 -1.15 6.06 -3.25
CA MET A 479 -1.35 7.49 -3.01
C MET A 479 -1.14 7.81 -1.52
N ASN A 480 -0.59 8.97 -1.22
CA ASN A 480 -0.61 9.55 0.12
C ASN A 480 -0.87 11.07 0.12
N GLN A 481 -1.14 11.61 1.31
CA GLN A 481 -1.34 13.04 1.51
C GLN A 481 -0.24 13.62 2.41
N TYR A 482 0.31 14.77 2.03
CA TYR A 482 1.13 15.62 2.91
C TYR A 482 0.25 16.63 3.67
N VAL A 483 -0.77 17.18 2.98
CA VAL A 483 -1.78 18.08 3.57
C VAL A 483 -3.15 17.60 3.13
N GLY A 484 -4.08 17.41 4.06
CA GLY A 484 -5.47 17.08 3.79
C GLY A 484 -6.32 18.35 3.65
N GLN A 485 -7.32 18.31 2.77
CA GLN A 485 -8.29 19.40 2.66
C GLN A 485 -9.25 19.37 3.86
N ASN A 486 -9.55 20.51 4.44
CA ASN A 486 -10.72 20.71 5.29
C ASN A 486 -11.05 22.20 5.44
N ALA A 487 -12.34 22.49 5.72
CA ALA A 487 -12.81 23.87 5.89
C ALA A 487 -12.50 24.43 7.29
N LEU A 488 -12.43 23.57 8.33
CA LEU A 488 -12.20 23.98 9.71
C LEU A 488 -10.86 24.71 9.88
N LEU A 489 -9.81 24.23 9.22
CA LEU A 489 -8.46 24.80 9.27
C LEU A 489 -8.12 25.58 7.99
N GLY A 490 -9.01 25.61 6.99
CA GLY A 490 -8.80 26.31 5.72
C GLY A 490 -7.69 25.71 4.86
N THR A 491 -7.36 24.43 5.03
CA THR A 491 -6.28 23.78 4.28
C THR A 491 -6.73 23.28 2.92
N LYS A 492 -5.79 23.29 1.96
CA LYS A 492 -5.95 22.71 0.62
C LYS A 492 -5.05 21.49 0.45
N PRO A 493 -5.42 20.50 -0.38
CA PRO A 493 -4.72 19.22 -0.41
C PRO A 493 -3.36 19.30 -1.13
N VAL A 494 -2.40 18.57 -0.57
CA VAL A 494 -1.14 18.21 -1.22
C VAL A 494 -1.07 16.69 -1.23
N VAL A 495 -1.18 16.09 -2.41
CA VAL A 495 -1.25 14.65 -2.59
C VAL A 495 -0.12 14.14 -3.46
N ALA A 496 0.28 12.89 -3.29
CA ALA A 496 1.34 12.27 -4.07
C ALA A 496 0.93 10.88 -4.55
N ASN A 497 1.29 10.57 -5.80
CA ASN A 497 1.25 9.21 -6.33
C ASN A 497 2.66 8.63 -6.43
N HIS A 498 2.81 7.40 -5.98
CA HIS A 498 4.05 6.64 -6.02
C HIS A 498 3.86 5.38 -6.87
N LEU A 499 4.71 5.21 -7.89
CA LEU A 499 4.80 3.99 -8.69
C LEU A 499 6.16 3.34 -8.50
N ASN A 500 6.35 2.15 -9.06
CA ASN A 500 7.61 1.42 -9.03
C ASN A 500 8.04 1.01 -10.46
N ILE A 501 7.99 1.96 -11.39
CA ILE A 501 8.40 1.76 -12.78
C ILE A 501 9.93 1.63 -12.83
N PRO A 502 10.48 0.62 -13.52
CA PRO A 502 11.92 0.52 -13.72
C PRO A 502 12.49 1.75 -14.41
N LYS A 503 13.45 2.42 -13.79
CA LYS A 503 14.08 3.61 -14.38
C LYS A 503 14.98 3.21 -15.55
N PRO A 504 14.76 3.74 -16.77
CA PRO A 504 15.65 3.46 -17.89
C PRO A 504 17.01 4.16 -17.73
N PRO A 505 18.03 3.78 -18.50
CA PRO A 505 19.28 4.53 -18.60
C PRO A 505 19.05 6.00 -18.96
N ALA A 506 19.97 6.88 -18.53
CA ALA A 506 19.85 8.31 -18.77
C ALA A 506 19.75 8.61 -20.28
N GLY A 507 18.75 9.38 -20.67
CA GLY A 507 18.49 9.76 -22.06
C GLY A 507 17.56 8.80 -22.81
N GLU A 508 17.22 7.64 -22.25
CA GLU A 508 16.25 6.73 -22.84
C GLU A 508 14.82 7.03 -22.35
N PRO A 509 13.80 6.81 -23.20
CA PRO A 509 12.41 7.02 -22.80
C PRO A 509 11.95 5.95 -21.80
N THR A 510 11.04 6.34 -20.92
CA THR A 510 10.37 5.39 -20.01
C THR A 510 9.14 4.82 -20.72
N LEU A 511 9.25 3.57 -21.17
CA LEU A 511 8.18 2.87 -21.88
C LEU A 511 7.49 1.89 -20.92
N LEU A 512 6.17 2.07 -20.76
CA LEU A 512 5.35 1.34 -19.81
C LEU A 512 4.78 0.05 -20.41
N THR A 513 4.51 -0.93 -19.55
CA THR A 513 3.55 -1.99 -19.84
C THR A 513 2.13 -1.46 -19.72
N PHE A 514 1.16 -2.18 -20.25
CA PHE A 514 -0.24 -1.76 -20.08
C PHE A 514 -0.71 -1.84 -18.61
N ASP A 515 -0.17 -2.77 -17.84
CA ASP A 515 -0.45 -2.87 -16.39
C ASP A 515 0.07 -1.62 -15.62
N GLU A 516 1.26 -1.13 -15.96
CA GLU A 516 1.81 0.13 -15.41
C GLU A 516 0.98 1.35 -15.82
N VAL A 517 0.46 1.39 -17.06
CA VAL A 517 -0.49 2.42 -17.52
C VAL A 517 -1.75 2.38 -16.65
N ARG A 518 -2.35 1.21 -16.48
CA ARG A 518 -3.56 1.05 -15.67
C ARG A 518 -3.31 1.45 -14.21
N THR A 519 -2.17 1.07 -13.66
CA THR A 519 -1.75 1.47 -12.31
C THR A 519 -1.63 3.00 -12.18
N ALA A 520 -1.10 3.69 -13.20
CA ALA A 520 -1.02 5.16 -13.19
C ALA A 520 -2.42 5.81 -13.14
N PHE A 521 -3.39 5.29 -13.88
CA PHE A 521 -4.78 5.73 -13.79
C PHE A 521 -5.40 5.41 -12.44
N HIS A 522 -5.15 4.22 -11.89
CA HIS A 522 -5.61 3.80 -10.57
C HIS A 522 -5.15 4.76 -9.47
N GLU A 523 -3.84 4.96 -9.34
CA GLU A 523 -3.28 5.84 -8.31
C GLU A 523 -3.76 7.29 -8.46
N PHE A 524 -3.98 7.72 -9.71
CA PHE A 524 -4.54 9.04 -9.93
C PHE A 524 -6.03 9.12 -9.54
N GLY A 525 -6.78 8.03 -9.57
CA GLY A 525 -8.13 7.95 -9.01
C GLY A 525 -8.15 8.23 -7.50
N HIS A 526 -7.21 7.66 -6.74
CA HIS A 526 -7.00 8.03 -5.34
C HIS A 526 -6.58 9.51 -5.19
N ALA A 527 -5.71 10.01 -6.06
CA ALA A 527 -5.32 11.41 -6.03
C ALA A 527 -6.52 12.35 -6.29
N LEU A 528 -7.41 12.00 -7.22
CA LEU A 528 -8.67 12.75 -7.45
C LEU A 528 -9.56 12.74 -6.19
N HIS A 529 -9.69 11.60 -5.51
CA HIS A 529 -10.43 11.50 -4.25
C HIS A 529 -9.83 12.41 -3.17
N GLY A 530 -8.50 12.49 -3.09
CA GLY A 530 -7.79 13.42 -2.19
C GLY A 530 -7.96 14.89 -2.59
N MET A 531 -7.78 15.22 -3.88
CA MET A 531 -7.81 16.58 -4.38
C MET A 531 -9.20 17.20 -4.41
N PHE A 532 -10.23 16.41 -4.67
CA PHE A 532 -11.62 16.89 -4.71
C PHE A 532 -12.30 16.95 -3.36
N SER A 533 -11.66 16.47 -2.30
CA SER A 533 -12.19 16.56 -0.94
C SER A 533 -12.74 17.97 -0.65
N ASN A 534 -13.94 18.05 -0.13
CA ASN A 534 -14.62 19.30 0.27
C ASN A 534 -15.43 19.05 1.53
N VAL A 535 -14.71 18.72 2.61
CA VAL A 535 -15.27 18.37 3.90
C VAL A 535 -14.99 19.45 4.93
N LYS A 536 -15.80 19.49 5.97
CA LYS A 536 -15.67 20.45 7.06
C LYS A 536 -14.52 20.10 7.99
N TYR A 537 -14.35 18.82 8.30
CA TYR A 537 -13.44 18.35 9.35
C TYR A 537 -12.24 17.57 8.80
N PRO A 538 -11.03 17.76 9.40
CA PRO A 538 -9.80 17.05 9.02
C PRO A 538 -9.96 15.53 8.95
N ARG A 539 -10.71 14.94 9.89
CA ARG A 539 -10.94 13.50 9.98
C ARG A 539 -11.52 12.89 8.71
N PHE A 540 -12.29 13.62 7.95
CA PHE A 540 -13.02 13.13 6.78
C PHE A 540 -12.32 13.37 5.45
N SER A 541 -11.12 13.96 5.49
CA SER A 541 -10.42 14.43 4.29
C SER A 541 -10.08 13.29 3.33
N GLY A 542 -10.48 13.44 2.08
CA GLY A 542 -10.06 12.63 0.94
C GLY A 542 -10.33 11.14 1.12
N THR A 543 -9.27 10.34 1.12
CA THR A 543 -9.32 8.87 1.21
C THR A 543 -9.56 8.33 2.62
N SER A 544 -10.02 9.17 3.58
CA SER A 544 -10.40 8.75 4.94
C SER A 544 -11.77 8.07 4.98
N VAL A 545 -11.92 6.99 4.24
CA VAL A 545 -13.13 6.17 4.07
C VAL A 545 -12.88 4.73 4.52
N PRO A 546 -13.92 3.87 4.67
CA PRO A 546 -13.72 2.46 4.93
C PRO A 546 -12.76 1.80 3.93
N ARG A 547 -11.97 0.83 4.40
CA ARG A 547 -10.91 0.21 3.59
C ARG A 547 -11.47 -0.52 2.36
N ASP A 548 -12.63 -1.14 2.48
CA ASP A 548 -13.30 -1.81 1.37
C ASP A 548 -14.10 -0.88 0.43
N PHE A 549 -13.96 0.43 0.65
CA PHE A 549 -14.50 1.46 -0.24
C PHE A 549 -13.39 2.33 -0.87
N VAL A 550 -12.20 2.36 -0.27
CA VAL A 550 -11.12 3.26 -0.70
C VAL A 550 -10.64 2.98 -2.12
N GLU A 551 -10.66 1.70 -2.53
CA GLU A 551 -10.24 1.27 -3.88
C GLU A 551 -11.30 1.55 -4.96
N TYR A 552 -12.54 1.77 -4.59
CA TYR A 552 -13.63 1.96 -5.55
C TYR A 552 -13.40 3.16 -6.51
N PRO A 553 -13.08 4.38 -6.04
CA PRO A 553 -12.84 5.50 -6.94
C PRO A 553 -11.62 5.31 -7.84
N SER A 554 -10.58 4.64 -7.36
CA SER A 554 -9.36 4.38 -8.12
C SER A 554 -9.60 3.35 -9.22
N GLN A 555 -10.35 2.28 -8.93
CA GLN A 555 -10.73 1.24 -9.91
C GLN A 555 -11.67 1.80 -10.99
N VAL A 556 -12.63 2.66 -10.63
CA VAL A 556 -13.45 3.38 -11.63
C VAL A 556 -12.55 4.19 -12.58
N ASN A 557 -11.49 4.80 -12.08
CA ASN A 557 -10.61 5.63 -12.91
C ASN A 557 -9.78 4.82 -13.92
N GLU A 558 -9.60 3.51 -13.70
CA GLU A 558 -8.90 2.60 -14.62
C GLU A 558 -9.61 2.48 -15.98
N MET A 559 -10.96 2.61 -16.03
CA MET A 559 -11.71 2.50 -17.28
C MET A 559 -11.25 3.50 -18.35
N TRP A 560 -10.72 4.64 -17.92
CA TRP A 560 -10.28 5.70 -18.84
C TRP A 560 -9.00 5.34 -19.59
N ALA A 561 -8.20 4.38 -19.10
CA ALA A 561 -6.99 3.92 -19.78
C ALA A 561 -7.29 3.32 -21.15
N THR A 562 -8.42 2.60 -21.29
CA THR A 562 -8.86 1.98 -22.56
C THR A 562 -9.97 2.76 -23.26
N TRP A 563 -10.44 3.86 -22.68
CA TRP A 563 -11.51 4.65 -23.33
C TRP A 563 -11.03 5.21 -24.67
N PRO A 564 -11.73 4.97 -25.79
CA PRO A 564 -11.21 5.21 -27.14
C PRO A 564 -10.68 6.62 -27.39
N GLU A 565 -11.37 7.66 -26.89
CA GLU A 565 -10.94 9.06 -27.05
C GLU A 565 -9.64 9.35 -26.30
N ILE A 566 -9.50 8.81 -25.08
CA ILE A 566 -8.33 9.02 -24.22
C ILE A 566 -7.14 8.24 -24.74
N LEU A 567 -7.35 6.95 -25.06
CA LEU A 567 -6.31 6.10 -25.61
C LEU A 567 -5.73 6.67 -26.89
N LYS A 568 -6.60 7.13 -27.81
CA LYS A 568 -6.15 7.81 -29.05
C LYS A 568 -5.32 9.06 -28.78
N ASN A 569 -5.57 9.75 -27.67
CA ASN A 569 -4.83 10.97 -27.33
C ASN A 569 -3.44 10.69 -26.78
N TYR A 570 -3.25 9.67 -25.94
CA TYR A 570 -1.95 9.41 -25.32
C TYR A 570 -1.12 8.30 -25.97
N ALA A 571 -1.78 7.28 -26.60
CA ALA A 571 -1.08 6.16 -27.18
C ALA A 571 -0.44 6.53 -28.53
N LYS A 572 0.66 7.24 -28.46
CA LYS A 572 1.44 7.73 -29.60
C LYS A 572 2.85 7.16 -29.55
N HIS A 573 3.34 6.70 -30.67
CA HIS A 573 4.68 6.13 -30.78
C HIS A 573 5.75 7.16 -30.40
N TYR A 574 6.56 6.86 -29.39
CA TYR A 574 7.50 7.81 -28.75
C TYR A 574 8.52 8.47 -29.68
N LYS A 575 8.89 7.81 -30.80
CA LYS A 575 9.84 8.38 -31.80
C LYS A 575 9.14 9.17 -32.90
N THR A 576 7.99 8.68 -33.38
CA THR A 576 7.35 9.22 -34.59
C THR A 576 6.14 10.10 -34.28
N GLY A 577 5.59 10.04 -33.08
CA GLY A 577 4.32 10.68 -32.73
C GLY A 577 3.09 10.06 -33.40
N ALA A 578 3.24 8.99 -34.20
CA ALA A 578 2.14 8.32 -34.85
C ALA A 578 1.20 7.68 -33.82
N PRO A 579 -0.14 7.81 -33.99
CA PRO A 579 -1.07 7.16 -33.09
C PRO A 579 -0.98 5.63 -33.20
N MET A 580 -1.37 4.93 -32.14
CA MET A 580 -1.48 3.47 -32.17
C MET A 580 -2.42 3.04 -33.30
N PRO A 581 -2.03 2.05 -34.13
CA PRO A 581 -2.90 1.52 -35.19
C PRO A 581 -4.21 0.95 -34.61
N GLN A 582 -5.34 1.20 -35.28
CA GLN A 582 -6.65 0.71 -34.84
C GLN A 582 -6.67 -0.82 -34.67
N GLU A 583 -6.03 -1.54 -35.60
CA GLU A 583 -5.90 -3.01 -35.51
C GLU A 583 -5.22 -3.47 -34.21
N LEU A 584 -4.20 -2.75 -33.76
CA LEU A 584 -3.51 -3.07 -32.50
C LEU A 584 -4.39 -2.76 -31.29
N LEU A 585 -5.14 -1.66 -31.33
CA LEU A 585 -6.13 -1.33 -30.30
C LEU A 585 -7.22 -2.39 -30.19
N ASP A 586 -7.77 -2.85 -31.34
CA ASP A 586 -8.81 -3.88 -31.37
C ASP A 586 -8.31 -5.19 -30.75
N LYS A 587 -7.03 -5.54 -30.95
CA LYS A 587 -6.40 -6.71 -30.33
C LYS A 587 -6.23 -6.54 -28.80
N VAL A 588 -5.88 -5.35 -28.34
CA VAL A 588 -5.82 -5.04 -26.88
C VAL A 588 -7.18 -5.25 -26.23
N LEU A 589 -8.22 -4.66 -26.81
CA LEU A 589 -9.59 -4.78 -26.29
C LEU A 589 -10.10 -6.25 -26.33
N ALA A 590 -9.79 -6.99 -27.38
CA ALA A 590 -10.14 -8.40 -27.48
C ALA A 590 -9.43 -9.28 -26.44
N ALA A 591 -8.26 -8.86 -25.97
CA ALA A 591 -7.47 -9.56 -24.98
C ALA A 591 -7.81 -9.18 -23.50
N GLU A 592 -8.76 -8.28 -23.25
CA GLU A 592 -9.11 -7.84 -21.88
C GLU A 592 -9.50 -8.99 -20.94
N GLN A 593 -10.17 -10.02 -21.48
CA GLN A 593 -10.56 -11.21 -20.69
C GLN A 593 -9.49 -12.31 -20.66
N PHE A 594 -8.35 -12.08 -21.30
CA PHE A 594 -7.26 -13.06 -21.29
C PHE A 594 -6.63 -13.19 -19.90
N ASN A 595 -6.35 -14.45 -19.50
CA ASN A 595 -5.68 -14.77 -18.25
C ASN A 595 -6.44 -14.35 -16.97
N GLN A 596 -7.77 -14.19 -17.07
CA GLN A 596 -8.61 -13.80 -15.91
C GLN A 596 -8.74 -14.92 -14.87
N GLY A 597 -8.65 -16.20 -15.28
CA GLY A 597 -8.61 -17.34 -14.38
C GLY A 597 -7.39 -17.27 -13.45
N PHE A 598 -6.21 -17.05 -14.02
CA PHE A 598 -4.97 -16.84 -13.26
C PHE A 598 -5.08 -15.66 -12.30
N LYS A 599 -5.36 -14.46 -12.83
CA LYS A 599 -5.43 -13.22 -12.04
C LYS A 599 -6.42 -13.29 -10.89
N THR A 600 -7.59 -13.90 -11.14
CA THR A 600 -8.61 -14.03 -10.11
C THR A 600 -8.22 -15.08 -9.06
N THR A 601 -7.62 -16.21 -9.47
CA THR A 601 -7.20 -17.26 -8.54
C THR A 601 -6.05 -16.81 -7.64
N GLU A 602 -4.99 -16.16 -8.17
CA GLU A 602 -3.88 -15.66 -7.36
C GLU A 602 -4.34 -14.63 -6.32
N TYR A 603 -5.29 -13.77 -6.70
CA TYR A 603 -5.87 -12.77 -5.81
C TYR A 603 -6.76 -13.39 -4.73
N LEU A 604 -7.67 -14.32 -5.12
CA LEU A 604 -8.55 -15.02 -4.17
C LEU A 604 -7.75 -15.86 -3.19
N ALA A 605 -6.67 -16.51 -3.64
CA ALA A 605 -5.78 -17.27 -2.77
C ALA A 605 -5.17 -16.39 -1.66
N ALA A 606 -4.69 -15.19 -2.01
CA ALA A 606 -4.20 -14.24 -1.01
C ALA A 606 -5.32 -13.70 -0.09
N SER A 607 -6.52 -13.43 -0.62
CA SER A 607 -7.65 -12.93 0.18
C SER A 607 -8.18 -13.97 1.16
N LEU A 608 -8.29 -15.23 0.73
CA LEU A 608 -8.72 -16.34 1.58
C LEU A 608 -7.67 -16.67 2.65
N LEU A 609 -6.38 -16.55 2.32
CA LEU A 609 -5.28 -16.70 3.27
C LEU A 609 -5.32 -15.58 4.34
N ASP A 610 -5.55 -14.34 3.96
CA ASP A 610 -5.74 -13.22 4.90
C ASP A 610 -6.92 -13.49 5.86
N GLN A 611 -8.07 -13.94 5.34
CA GLN A 611 -9.21 -14.31 6.17
C GLN A 611 -8.91 -15.51 7.09
N ALA A 612 -8.18 -16.51 6.61
CA ALA A 612 -7.80 -17.66 7.43
C ALA A 612 -6.93 -17.27 8.62
N TRP A 613 -5.94 -16.38 8.43
CA TRP A 613 -5.09 -15.87 9.52
C TRP A 613 -5.88 -15.09 10.58
N HIS A 614 -6.91 -14.35 10.19
CA HIS A 614 -7.57 -13.37 11.05
C HIS A 614 -8.93 -13.81 11.64
N GLN A 615 -9.38 -15.02 11.30
CA GLN A 615 -10.60 -15.61 11.88
C GLN A 615 -10.32 -16.58 13.03
N MET A 616 -9.06 -16.75 13.42
CA MET A 616 -8.65 -17.63 14.52
C MET A 616 -8.81 -16.96 15.88
N THR A 617 -9.06 -17.80 16.92
CA THR A 617 -8.89 -17.43 18.33
C THR A 617 -7.41 -17.54 18.73
N PRO A 618 -6.96 -16.94 19.86
CA PRO A 618 -5.54 -16.91 20.23
C PRO A 618 -4.89 -18.31 20.41
N ASP A 619 -5.67 -19.30 20.80
CA ASP A 619 -5.24 -20.69 21.01
C ASP A 619 -5.16 -21.50 19.69
N GLN A 620 -5.83 -21.03 18.64
CA GLN A 620 -5.82 -21.67 17.33
C GLN A 620 -4.65 -21.23 16.45
N VAL A 621 -3.96 -20.14 16.80
CA VAL A 621 -2.88 -19.61 15.97
C VAL A 621 -1.69 -20.57 15.93
N PRO A 622 -1.30 -21.06 14.73
CA PRO A 622 -0.24 -22.04 14.58
C PRO A 622 1.15 -21.44 14.79
N THR A 623 2.10 -22.28 15.14
CA THR A 623 3.53 -21.93 15.19
C THR A 623 4.25 -22.15 13.84
N ASP A 624 3.76 -23.09 13.01
CA ASP A 624 4.29 -23.33 11.66
C ASP A 624 3.48 -22.54 10.62
N THR A 625 4.01 -21.39 10.27
CA THR A 625 3.40 -20.46 9.30
C THR A 625 3.22 -21.09 7.92
N LEU A 626 4.20 -21.88 7.44
CA LEU A 626 4.17 -22.41 6.08
C LEU A 626 3.23 -23.63 5.97
N ALA A 627 3.19 -24.49 6.98
CA ALA A 627 2.25 -25.60 7.03
C ALA A 627 0.80 -25.10 7.10
N PHE A 628 0.55 -24.07 7.92
CA PHE A 628 -0.77 -23.43 8.00
C PHE A 628 -1.20 -22.82 6.67
N GLU A 629 -0.32 -22.09 6.00
CA GLU A 629 -0.61 -21.50 4.69
C GLU A 629 -1.04 -22.56 3.68
N ALA A 630 -0.28 -23.66 3.58
CA ALA A 630 -0.58 -24.75 2.67
C ALA A 630 -1.94 -25.41 2.98
N GLU A 631 -2.25 -25.64 4.27
CA GLU A 631 -3.53 -26.19 4.69
C GLU A 631 -4.70 -25.23 4.41
N ALA A 632 -4.52 -23.95 4.70
CA ALA A 632 -5.55 -22.93 4.46
C ALA A 632 -5.91 -22.81 2.98
N LEU A 633 -4.91 -22.74 2.09
CA LEU A 633 -5.12 -22.69 0.63
C LEU A 633 -5.82 -23.94 0.11
N LYS A 634 -5.40 -25.12 0.60
CA LYS A 634 -6.02 -26.41 0.25
C LYS A 634 -7.48 -26.47 0.71
N LYS A 635 -7.77 -26.09 1.95
CA LYS A 635 -9.11 -26.04 2.51
C LYS A 635 -10.03 -25.09 1.74
N ALA A 636 -9.47 -23.98 1.27
CA ALA A 636 -10.18 -23.00 0.45
C ALA A 636 -10.35 -23.43 -1.02
N GLY A 637 -9.70 -24.53 -1.46
CA GLY A 637 -9.76 -25.06 -2.83
C GLY A 637 -9.06 -24.18 -3.87
N VAL A 638 -8.07 -23.38 -3.44
CA VAL A 638 -7.28 -22.46 -4.28
C VAL A 638 -5.80 -22.84 -4.35
N ASP A 639 -5.47 -24.06 -3.97
CA ASP A 639 -4.12 -24.63 -3.96
C ASP A 639 -3.67 -25.19 -5.33
N TYR A 640 -3.92 -24.47 -6.41
CA TYR A 640 -3.51 -24.87 -7.75
C TYR A 640 -2.02 -24.51 -7.98
N PRO A 641 -1.09 -25.49 -8.04
CA PRO A 641 0.35 -25.21 -7.97
C PRO A 641 0.91 -24.28 -9.05
N PRO A 642 0.41 -24.27 -10.31
CA PRO A 642 0.86 -23.29 -11.29
C PRO A 642 0.43 -21.85 -11.01
N VAL A 643 -0.51 -21.63 -10.09
CA VAL A 643 -1.03 -20.32 -9.70
C VAL A 643 -0.87 -20.11 -8.20
N PRO A 644 0.33 -19.79 -7.72
CA PRO A 644 0.55 -19.48 -6.31
C PRO A 644 -0.20 -18.19 -5.90
N PRO A 645 -0.48 -17.97 -4.60
CA PRO A 645 -1.12 -16.76 -4.14
C PRO A 645 -0.27 -15.53 -4.49
N ARG A 646 -0.93 -14.42 -4.79
CA ARG A 646 -0.28 -13.13 -5.12
C ARG A 646 0.71 -12.68 -4.05
N TYR A 647 0.45 -12.99 -2.80
CA TYR A 647 1.33 -12.82 -1.65
C TYR A 647 1.29 -14.06 -0.77
N ARG A 648 2.44 -14.52 -0.30
CA ARG A 648 2.54 -15.51 0.76
C ARG A 648 2.63 -14.82 2.12
N SER A 649 2.28 -15.50 3.19
CA SER A 649 2.19 -14.96 4.56
C SER A 649 3.42 -14.13 4.95
N THR A 650 4.63 -14.58 4.61
CA THR A 650 5.90 -14.00 5.07
C THR A 650 6.29 -12.68 4.41
N TYR A 651 5.68 -12.31 3.28
CA TYR A 651 5.87 -11.02 2.60
C TYR A 651 4.56 -10.30 2.24
N PHE A 652 3.48 -10.65 2.92
CA PHE A 652 2.16 -10.06 2.71
C PHE A 652 2.02 -8.73 3.48
N SER A 653 2.73 -7.70 3.03
CA SER A 653 2.74 -6.39 3.69
C SER A 653 1.35 -5.80 3.87
N HIS A 654 0.43 -5.97 2.91
CA HIS A 654 -0.95 -5.51 3.04
C HIS A 654 -1.62 -6.02 4.32
N ALA A 655 -1.52 -7.32 4.59
CA ALA A 655 -2.16 -7.96 5.73
C ALA A 655 -1.40 -7.75 7.05
N PHE A 656 -0.05 -7.72 7.02
CA PHE A 656 0.75 -7.70 8.25
C PHE A 656 1.39 -6.35 8.59
N ALA A 657 1.47 -5.42 7.63
CA ALA A 657 2.02 -4.07 7.83
C ALA A 657 1.15 -2.93 7.25
N GLY A 658 0.43 -3.16 6.16
CA GLY A 658 -0.22 -2.12 5.33
C GLY A 658 -1.64 -1.72 5.72
N GLY A 659 -2.22 -2.23 6.81
CA GLY A 659 -3.58 -1.87 7.26
C GLY A 659 -4.73 -2.60 6.55
N TYR A 660 -4.44 -3.69 5.80
CA TYR A 660 -5.43 -4.57 5.16
C TYR A 660 -5.57 -5.92 5.89
N SER A 661 -5.33 -5.98 7.20
CA SER A 661 -5.54 -7.20 7.99
C SER A 661 -7.02 -7.58 8.02
N ALA A 662 -7.35 -8.82 7.65
CA ALA A 662 -8.72 -9.26 7.31
C ALA A 662 -9.41 -8.37 6.27
N GLY A 663 -8.63 -7.64 5.48
CA GLY A 663 -9.09 -6.57 4.61
C GLY A 663 -8.62 -6.69 3.16
N TYR A 664 -7.88 -7.72 2.77
CA TYR A 664 -7.41 -7.84 1.40
C TYR A 664 -8.55 -8.12 0.38
N TYR A 665 -9.68 -8.64 0.85
CA TYR A 665 -10.91 -8.75 0.06
C TYR A 665 -11.40 -7.41 -0.50
N SER A 666 -10.97 -6.30 0.07
CA SER A 666 -11.42 -4.93 -0.25
C SER A 666 -11.28 -4.57 -1.73
N TYR A 667 -10.24 -5.05 -2.41
CA TYR A 667 -10.06 -4.83 -3.85
C TYR A 667 -11.20 -5.43 -4.67
N LEU A 668 -11.59 -6.68 -4.36
CA LEU A 668 -12.69 -7.35 -5.05
C LEU A 668 -14.06 -6.76 -4.67
N TRP A 669 -14.22 -6.39 -3.40
CA TRP A 669 -15.43 -5.72 -2.91
C TRP A 669 -15.63 -4.38 -3.60
N SER A 670 -14.59 -3.56 -3.64
CA SER A 670 -14.60 -2.28 -4.36
C SER A 670 -14.79 -2.46 -5.87
N GLU A 671 -14.30 -3.56 -6.45
CA GLU A 671 -14.48 -3.87 -7.88
C GLU A 671 -15.94 -4.20 -8.22
N VAL A 672 -16.75 -4.69 -7.28
CA VAL A 672 -18.21 -4.79 -7.46
C VAL A 672 -18.81 -3.40 -7.68
N LEU A 673 -18.42 -2.44 -6.82
CA LEU A 673 -18.89 -1.06 -6.90
C LEU A 673 -18.40 -0.35 -8.16
N ASP A 674 -17.14 -0.58 -8.51
CA ASP A 674 -16.50 -0.05 -9.73
C ASP A 674 -17.18 -0.58 -10.98
N ALA A 675 -17.34 -1.90 -11.12
CA ALA A 675 -17.90 -2.50 -12.31
C ALA A 675 -19.34 -2.00 -12.59
N ASP A 676 -20.14 -1.86 -11.55
CA ASP A 676 -21.48 -1.31 -11.63
C ASP A 676 -21.46 0.19 -12.01
N SER A 677 -20.58 0.97 -11.40
CA SER A 677 -20.41 2.40 -11.71
C SER A 677 -19.90 2.65 -13.13
N VAL A 678 -19.01 1.78 -13.64
CA VAL A 678 -18.53 1.83 -15.02
C VAL A 678 -19.68 1.59 -16.00
N GLU A 679 -20.57 0.62 -15.73
CA GLU A 679 -21.75 0.40 -16.54
C GLU A 679 -22.73 1.60 -16.48
N TRP A 680 -22.90 2.18 -15.27
CA TRP A 680 -23.68 3.43 -15.13
C TRP A 680 -23.09 4.54 -16.00
N MET A 681 -21.78 4.77 -15.95
CA MET A 681 -21.10 5.79 -16.76
C MET A 681 -21.27 5.54 -18.25
N LYS A 682 -21.12 4.30 -18.73
CA LYS A 682 -21.34 3.92 -20.15
C LYS A 682 -22.76 4.22 -20.60
N GLN A 683 -23.77 3.86 -19.80
CA GLN A 683 -25.19 4.11 -20.10
C GLN A 683 -25.49 5.62 -20.17
N HIS A 684 -24.77 6.46 -19.44
CA HIS A 684 -24.92 7.93 -19.46
C HIS A 684 -24.00 8.61 -20.48
N GLY A 685 -23.35 7.84 -21.38
CA GLY A 685 -22.55 8.34 -22.51
C GLY A 685 -21.07 8.55 -22.20
N GLY A 686 -20.55 7.92 -21.16
CA GLY A 686 -19.11 7.77 -20.88
C GLY A 686 -18.41 9.08 -20.51
N LEU A 687 -17.42 9.46 -21.32
CA LEU A 687 -16.54 10.62 -21.09
C LEU A 687 -17.28 11.96 -21.28
N LYS A 688 -18.15 12.29 -20.35
CA LYS A 688 -18.90 13.55 -20.33
C LYS A 688 -18.64 14.33 -19.04
N ARG A 689 -18.56 15.63 -19.15
CA ARG A 689 -18.43 16.54 -18.01
C ARG A 689 -19.54 16.34 -16.97
N ALA A 690 -20.78 16.15 -17.40
CA ALA A 690 -21.90 15.93 -16.50
C ALA A 690 -21.72 14.66 -15.63
N ASN A 691 -21.17 13.57 -16.18
CA ASN A 691 -20.89 12.35 -15.43
C ASN A 691 -19.75 12.58 -14.40
N GLY A 692 -18.69 13.29 -14.81
CA GLY A 692 -17.61 13.65 -13.91
C GLY A 692 -18.06 14.59 -12.77
N ASP A 693 -18.83 15.62 -13.11
CA ASP A 693 -19.38 16.54 -12.09
C ASP A 693 -20.29 15.79 -11.10
N HIS A 694 -21.15 14.88 -11.60
CA HIS A 694 -22.03 14.05 -10.76
C HIS A 694 -21.23 13.13 -9.83
N PHE A 695 -20.22 12.42 -10.36
CA PHE A 695 -19.34 11.55 -9.56
C PHE A 695 -18.53 12.34 -8.52
N ARG A 696 -18.02 13.52 -8.91
CA ARG A 696 -17.34 14.43 -7.98
C ARG A 696 -18.26 14.89 -6.85
N GLU A 697 -19.45 15.39 -7.17
CA GLU A 697 -20.37 15.98 -6.20
C GLU A 697 -20.97 14.97 -5.23
N THR A 698 -21.35 13.78 -5.73
CA THR A 698 -22.03 12.76 -4.93
C THR A 698 -21.05 11.89 -4.13
N LEU A 699 -19.80 11.75 -4.59
CA LEU A 699 -18.85 10.79 -4.02
C LEU A 699 -17.46 11.38 -3.73
N LEU A 700 -16.68 11.80 -4.75
CA LEU A 700 -15.27 12.16 -4.56
C LEU A 700 -15.05 13.33 -3.61
N SER A 701 -15.96 14.31 -3.59
CA SER A 701 -15.83 15.46 -2.70
C SER A 701 -16.23 15.19 -1.25
N ARG A 702 -16.86 14.04 -1.01
CA ARG A 702 -17.47 13.72 0.28
C ARG A 702 -16.50 13.11 1.28
N GLY A 703 -15.38 12.53 0.82
CA GLY A 703 -14.47 11.82 1.71
C GLY A 703 -15.20 10.87 2.66
N GLY A 704 -14.84 10.86 3.94
CA GLY A 704 -15.51 10.08 4.99
C GLY A 704 -16.69 10.76 5.69
N SER A 705 -17.26 11.84 5.13
CA SER A 705 -18.25 12.69 5.80
C SER A 705 -19.69 12.13 5.87
N ASP A 706 -19.91 10.94 5.28
CA ASP A 706 -21.20 10.24 5.33
C ASP A 706 -20.96 8.71 5.21
N ASP A 707 -22.01 7.89 5.36
CA ASP A 707 -21.94 6.43 5.13
C ASP A 707 -21.53 6.15 3.68
N ALA A 708 -20.48 5.33 3.51
CA ALA A 708 -19.88 5.08 2.20
C ALA A 708 -20.87 4.42 1.21
N MET A 709 -21.72 3.48 1.67
CA MET A 709 -22.72 2.86 0.81
C MET A 709 -23.86 3.81 0.46
N LYS A 710 -24.14 4.79 1.31
CA LYS A 710 -25.06 5.89 0.95
C LYS A 710 -24.47 6.78 -0.15
N LEU A 711 -23.15 7.07 -0.09
CA LEU A 711 -22.48 7.81 -1.16
C LEU A 711 -22.55 7.05 -2.51
N PHE A 712 -22.35 5.73 -2.50
CA PHE A 712 -22.52 4.89 -3.68
C PHE A 712 -23.95 5.00 -4.25
N ARG A 713 -24.99 4.83 -3.41
CA ARG A 713 -26.39 4.98 -3.83
C ARG A 713 -26.73 6.39 -4.33
N ASN A 714 -26.12 7.42 -3.77
CA ASN A 714 -26.31 8.80 -4.25
C ASN A 714 -25.75 8.98 -5.67
N PHE A 715 -24.69 8.23 -6.02
CA PHE A 715 -24.11 8.26 -7.36
C PHE A 715 -24.90 7.40 -8.34
N THR A 716 -25.16 6.13 -8.03
CA THR A 716 -25.77 5.17 -8.98
C THR A 716 -27.30 5.22 -9.00
N GLY A 717 -27.91 5.63 -7.88
CA GLY A 717 -29.36 5.57 -7.66
C GLY A 717 -29.89 4.20 -7.19
N ALA A 718 -28.99 3.21 -6.98
CA ALA A 718 -29.36 1.84 -6.64
C ALA A 718 -28.36 1.18 -5.69
N ASP A 719 -28.70 -0.01 -5.16
CA ASP A 719 -27.75 -0.91 -4.48
C ASP A 719 -26.81 -1.56 -5.51
N PRO A 720 -25.60 -1.98 -5.09
CA PRO A 720 -24.62 -2.58 -6.00
C PRO A 720 -25.12 -3.86 -6.68
N ASP A 721 -24.83 -3.99 -7.98
CA ASP A 721 -25.01 -5.22 -8.75
C ASP A 721 -23.65 -5.91 -9.02
N VAL A 722 -23.54 -7.18 -8.67
CA VAL A 722 -22.34 -7.99 -8.92
C VAL A 722 -22.21 -8.47 -10.36
N THR A 723 -23.29 -8.43 -11.14
CA THR A 723 -23.35 -8.97 -12.51
C THR A 723 -22.28 -8.35 -13.45
N PRO A 724 -22.04 -7.01 -13.45
CA PRO A 724 -20.98 -6.42 -14.27
C PRO A 724 -19.59 -6.97 -13.96
N LEU A 725 -19.28 -7.21 -12.68
CA LEU A 725 -18.00 -7.81 -12.27
C LEU A 725 -17.85 -9.24 -12.81
N LEU A 726 -18.87 -10.08 -12.63
CA LEU A 726 -18.85 -11.47 -13.11
C LEU A 726 -18.62 -11.52 -14.62
N LYS A 727 -19.25 -10.62 -15.38
CA LYS A 727 -19.04 -10.50 -16.83
C LYS A 727 -17.60 -10.06 -17.15
N ARG A 728 -17.07 -9.05 -16.47
CA ARG A 728 -15.70 -8.54 -16.65
C ARG A 728 -14.67 -9.64 -16.46
N ARG A 729 -14.85 -10.48 -15.43
CA ARG A 729 -13.93 -11.57 -15.06
C ARG A 729 -14.20 -12.90 -15.77
N GLY A 730 -15.18 -12.96 -16.69
CA GLY A 730 -15.54 -14.21 -17.37
C GLY A 730 -16.05 -15.30 -16.41
N LEU A 731 -16.69 -14.91 -15.30
CA LEU A 731 -17.24 -15.79 -14.26
C LEU A 731 -18.76 -16.01 -14.39
N THR A 732 -19.41 -15.41 -15.38
CA THR A 732 -20.82 -15.69 -15.70
C THR A 732 -20.93 -17.14 -16.15
N LYS A 733 -21.90 -17.88 -15.60
CA LYS A 733 -22.27 -19.18 -16.15
C LYS A 733 -22.68 -18.94 -17.62
N THR A 734 -21.83 -19.32 -18.57
CA THR A 734 -22.24 -19.38 -19.98
C THR A 734 -23.41 -20.34 -20.05
N ALA A 735 -24.57 -19.85 -20.44
CA ALA A 735 -25.60 -20.73 -20.96
C ALA A 735 -24.95 -21.61 -22.06
N PRO A 736 -25.22 -22.93 -22.11
CA PRO A 736 -24.67 -23.75 -23.19
C PRO A 736 -24.90 -23.03 -24.50
N ALA A 737 -23.83 -22.81 -25.28
CA ALA A 737 -23.98 -22.25 -26.62
C ALA A 737 -25.03 -23.09 -27.34
N GLU A 738 -26.13 -22.48 -27.74
CA GLU A 738 -27.08 -23.14 -28.67
C GLU A 738 -26.27 -23.64 -29.84
N ALA A 739 -26.29 -24.95 -30.04
CA ALA A 739 -25.66 -25.56 -31.20
C ALA A 739 -26.20 -24.85 -32.45
N PRO A 740 -25.34 -24.47 -33.40
CA PRO A 740 -25.80 -23.84 -34.61
C PRO A 740 -26.86 -24.76 -35.28
N ALA A 741 -28.02 -24.19 -35.56
CA ALA A 741 -29.09 -24.90 -36.22
C ALA A 741 -28.57 -25.53 -37.52
N PRO A 742 -28.89 -26.79 -37.83
CA PRO A 742 -28.41 -27.43 -39.03
C PRO A 742 -28.89 -26.65 -40.28
N SER A 743 -27.91 -26.23 -41.09
CA SER A 743 -28.17 -25.57 -42.36
C SER A 743 -28.99 -26.49 -43.26
N VAL A 744 -30.21 -26.07 -43.58
CA VAL A 744 -31.05 -26.73 -44.60
C VAL A 744 -30.43 -26.44 -45.96
N PRO A 745 -30.11 -27.47 -46.78
CA PRO A 745 -29.61 -27.23 -48.12
C PRO A 745 -30.73 -26.62 -49.01
N PRO A 746 -30.41 -25.71 -49.93
CA PRO A 746 -31.39 -25.15 -50.83
C PRO A 746 -31.90 -26.22 -51.83
N LYS A 747 -33.24 -26.20 -52.08
CA LYS A 747 -33.86 -26.98 -53.08
C LYS A 747 -33.54 -26.46 -54.46
#